data_9b4ead9b4ebc81bbe0ba017ef6f3a148
#
_entry.id   9b4ead9b4ebc81bbe0ba017ef6f3a148
#
_cell.length_a   1.000
_cell.length_b   1.000
_cell.length_c   1.000
_cell.angle_alpha   90.00
_cell.angle_beta   90.00
_cell.angle_gamma   90.00
#
_symmetry.space_group_name_H-M   'P 1'
#
loop_
_entity.id
_entity.type
_entity.pdbx_description
1 polymer ?
#
loop_
_entity_poly.entity_id
_entity_poly.type
_entity_poly.pdbx_seq_one_letter_code
_entity_poly.pdbx_strand_id
1 'polypeptide(L)'
;MELYLPSAAYNPRRSPRIRMPDIHTVLFSPQPWRLRQHDTLLLPFFTLLLLGSAQATVTIYGGNQQAAFQTTTSLAPGATYSGPAAYNPSSISRPPLPTPSIATTVNVQLENEGTSGLSIKHTGAFIGFSVEMSVSNQILGKNSTLIQVPFLNLMGNIQQRAGSVHVRVGGNSQESAKVAETLPDYRVLAKNYTGLTGTTDTPPLEYTLDLLYMMRNISSMVNVHWYMGIPWFITQPFNLDIITYSDQILGPYLLGLQAGNEPDMYSLHGHRPSSYGPYDYMGELSDLLTQSAAANADPSGQALTKIVIGNIADYAWTPEQVWDTGIVTTYSANVGFLAVEKYPRDNCAAMFGGPNATGIVDPQSVQGDYLTHQAHVDLIGPYLNSTAYAQTVGKPFLMFETNTASCGGFLGISDSFTAALWGLDYALQLAHSNFSGAMFHIGGQNVFYNPFTSPPTNQTPFHQWSVGPLYYTALAMAEAIGPSNNTQVLNLPINNISDSTPIYGIYENGTPVRVAIFNYVDDPTGANTLNAVISISGTTLPSSVSVKYLEAATVIQKGNITWAGQTFGDIFESDGRPMGDEDVKTVQCDTTANTCTIQVPAPGFALVFLSDAAETETAGASSVTFPTTALTKTRNTATVNPSVLATSNGNRMADYGLAGTSEPPSAAPRAFEASVVVAMVGTVLGGLLAFL
;
A
#
# COMPACT_ATOMS: atom_id res chain seq x y z
N MET A 1 4.86 -16.10 -60.13
CA MET A 1 5.95 -17.00 -60.39
C MET A 1 6.07 -17.92 -59.19
N GLU A 2 5.38 -19.04 -59.29
CA GLU A 2 5.33 -20.11 -58.30
C GLU A 2 6.70 -20.78 -58.14
N LEU A 3 7.02 -21.25 -56.95
CA LEU A 3 7.85 -22.43 -56.70
C LEU A 3 7.75 -22.88 -55.25
N TYR A 4 6.91 -23.87 -55.05
CA TYR A 4 7.07 -25.20 -54.46
C TYR A 4 7.80 -25.36 -53.12
N LEU A 5 7.01 -25.85 -52.16
CA LEU A 5 7.40 -26.58 -50.94
C LEU A 5 7.99 -27.99 -51.31
N PRO A 6 8.73 -28.62 -50.40
CA PRO A 6 8.28 -29.94 -49.96
C PRO A 6 8.14 -30.12 -48.47
N SER A 7 7.07 -30.84 -48.12
CA SER A 7 6.73 -31.40 -46.84
C SER A 7 7.73 -32.49 -46.41
N ALA A 8 8.16 -32.44 -45.14
CA ALA A 8 8.78 -33.58 -44.47
C ALA A 8 7.93 -34.01 -43.27
N ALA A 9 7.44 -35.22 -43.37
CA ALA A 9 6.67 -35.92 -42.36
C ALA A 9 7.53 -36.22 -41.11
N TYR A 10 7.05 -35.88 -39.93
CA TYR A 10 7.65 -36.26 -38.65
C TYR A 10 6.96 -37.47 -38.06
N ASN A 11 7.71 -38.53 -37.80
CA ASN A 11 7.27 -39.80 -37.26
C ASN A 11 7.57 -39.84 -35.75
N PRO A 12 6.60 -40.10 -34.84
CA PRO A 12 6.86 -40.09 -33.42
C PRO A 12 7.48 -41.41 -32.95
N ARG A 13 8.71 -41.37 -32.50
CA ARG A 13 9.32 -42.48 -31.77
C ARG A 13 8.99 -42.43 -30.29
N ARG A 14 8.57 -43.59 -29.78
CA ARG A 14 8.21 -43.94 -28.42
C ARG A 14 9.33 -43.60 -27.42
N SER A 15 8.98 -42.95 -26.30
CA SER A 15 9.79 -42.84 -25.08
C SER A 15 9.61 -44.09 -24.18
N PRO A 16 10.67 -44.56 -23.52
CA PRO A 16 10.60 -45.74 -22.65
C PRO A 16 9.99 -45.40 -21.28
N ARG A 17 9.07 -46.26 -20.83
CA ARG A 17 8.51 -46.26 -19.47
C ARG A 17 9.57 -46.78 -18.48
N ILE A 18 9.89 -45.99 -17.47
CA ILE A 18 10.60 -46.43 -16.26
C ILE A 18 9.58 -47.03 -15.32
N ARG A 19 9.74 -48.33 -14.95
CA ARG A 19 8.98 -49.01 -13.91
C ARG A 19 9.55 -48.63 -12.56
N MET A 20 8.72 -48.21 -11.62
CA MET A 20 9.03 -48.22 -10.18
C MET A 20 8.82 -49.64 -9.61
N PRO A 21 9.63 -50.05 -8.65
CA PRO A 21 9.45 -51.35 -7.99
C PRO A 21 8.37 -51.26 -6.89
N ASP A 22 7.60 -52.34 -6.76
CA ASP A 22 6.53 -52.57 -5.79
C ASP A 22 7.08 -52.63 -4.37
N ILE A 23 6.43 -51.88 -3.46
CA ILE A 23 6.68 -51.99 -2.02
C ILE A 23 5.72 -53.04 -1.45
N HIS A 24 6.30 -54.18 -1.00
CA HIS A 24 5.58 -55.22 -0.30
C HIS A 24 5.08 -54.74 1.06
N THR A 25 3.82 -54.90 1.29
CA THR A 25 3.14 -54.76 2.58
C THR A 25 3.48 -55.96 3.44
N VAL A 26 4.17 -55.74 4.58
CA VAL A 26 4.39 -56.80 5.60
C VAL A 26 3.32 -56.61 6.67
N LEU A 27 2.42 -57.58 6.75
CA LEU A 27 1.45 -57.76 7.82
C LEU A 27 2.15 -58.43 9.02
N PHE A 28 2.17 -57.74 10.18
CA PHE A 28 2.48 -58.38 11.45
C PHE A 28 1.20 -58.64 12.24
N SER A 29 0.98 -59.92 12.58
CA SER A 29 -0.10 -60.38 13.46
C SER A 29 0.34 -60.23 14.96
N PRO A 30 -0.58 -59.99 15.88
CA PRO A 30 -0.25 -59.87 17.29
C PRO A 30 -0.25 -61.23 17.98
N GLN A 31 0.78 -61.55 18.74
CA GLN A 31 0.79 -62.62 19.71
C GLN A 31 0.80 -62.03 21.13
N PRO A 32 0.09 -62.68 22.10
CA PRO A 32 -0.08 -62.15 23.44
C PRO A 32 1.03 -62.57 24.40
N TRP A 33 1.62 -61.63 25.11
CA TRP A 33 2.54 -61.91 26.23
C TRP A 33 1.80 -61.81 27.56
N ARG A 34 1.94 -62.86 28.38
CA ARG A 34 1.39 -63.02 29.74
C ARG A 34 2.13 -62.12 30.72
N LEU A 35 1.37 -61.43 31.57
CA LEU A 35 1.81 -60.76 32.79
C LEU A 35 2.43 -61.71 33.80
N ARG A 36 3.58 -61.37 34.33
CA ARG A 36 4.05 -61.79 35.68
C ARG A 36 4.09 -60.50 36.54
N GLN A 37 3.38 -60.60 37.66
CA GLN A 37 3.40 -59.59 38.72
C GLN A 37 4.77 -59.67 39.46
N HIS A 38 5.39 -58.50 39.67
CA HIS A 38 6.15 -58.13 40.83
C HIS A 38 5.99 -56.69 41.15
N ASP A 39 5.52 -56.42 42.35
CA ASP A 39 5.27 -55.08 42.92
C ASP A 39 6.53 -54.26 43.02
N THR A 40 6.53 -53.08 42.53
CA THR A 40 7.25 -51.92 43.10
C THR A 40 6.57 -50.66 42.65
N LEU A 41 6.10 -49.89 43.62
CA LEU A 41 5.53 -48.52 43.45
C LEU A 41 6.56 -47.59 42.80
N LEU A 42 6.26 -47.15 41.58
CA LEU A 42 6.86 -45.99 40.97
C LEU A 42 5.72 -45.17 40.36
N LEU A 43 5.46 -44.01 40.98
CA LEU A 43 4.59 -42.98 40.41
C LEU A 43 5.12 -42.60 39.02
N PRO A 44 4.30 -42.66 37.95
CA PRO A 44 4.67 -42.01 36.71
C PRO A 44 4.34 -40.49 36.84
N PHE A 45 5.37 -39.69 36.84
CA PHE A 45 5.26 -38.27 36.48
C PHE A 45 4.78 -38.20 35.03
N PHE A 46 3.48 -38.05 34.83
CA PHE A 46 2.93 -37.57 33.57
C PHE A 46 3.26 -36.10 33.47
N THR A 47 4.39 -35.76 32.87
CA THR A 47 4.63 -34.43 32.34
C THR A 47 3.75 -34.30 31.11
N LEU A 48 2.56 -33.73 31.31
CA LEU A 48 1.72 -33.24 30.26
C LEU A 48 2.46 -32.05 29.63
N LEU A 49 3.18 -32.28 28.54
CA LEU A 49 3.64 -31.22 27.66
C LEU A 49 2.38 -30.61 27.03
N LEU A 50 1.82 -29.61 27.70
CA LEU A 50 0.96 -28.63 27.06
C LEU A 50 1.84 -27.84 26.06
N LEU A 51 1.90 -28.32 24.85
CA LEU A 51 2.24 -27.46 23.68
C LEU A 51 1.11 -26.45 23.54
N GLY A 52 1.12 -25.46 24.42
CA GLY A 52 0.38 -24.24 24.17
C GLY A 52 1.04 -23.61 22.95
N SER A 53 0.32 -23.57 21.84
CA SER A 53 0.65 -22.67 20.76
C SER A 53 0.70 -21.26 21.35
N ALA A 54 1.90 -20.75 21.61
CA ALA A 54 2.09 -19.35 21.93
C ALA A 54 1.72 -18.58 20.67
N GLN A 55 0.47 -18.18 20.56
CA GLN A 55 0.08 -17.17 19.59
C GLN A 55 0.82 -15.90 20.00
N ALA A 56 1.77 -15.48 19.18
CA ALA A 56 2.42 -14.19 19.37
C ALA A 56 1.35 -13.11 19.13
N THR A 57 0.83 -12.57 20.23
CA THR A 57 -0.09 -11.44 20.15
C THR A 57 0.70 -10.15 20.28
N VAL A 58 0.53 -9.24 19.33
CA VAL A 58 1.03 -7.88 19.49
C VAL A 58 0.12 -7.15 20.46
N THR A 59 0.73 -6.57 21.49
CA THR A 59 0.01 -5.82 22.50
C THR A 59 -0.04 -4.35 22.09
N ILE A 60 -1.23 -3.79 21.94
CA ILE A 60 -1.44 -2.35 21.70
C ILE A 60 -1.99 -1.69 22.96
N TYR A 61 -1.73 -0.39 23.09
CA TYR A 61 -2.34 0.41 24.13
C TYR A 61 -3.78 0.76 23.76
N GLY A 62 -4.72 0.59 24.66
CA GLY A 62 -6.12 0.96 24.46
C GLY A 62 -6.32 2.48 24.34
N GLY A 63 -7.48 2.90 23.77
CA GLY A 63 -7.81 4.30 23.48
C GLY A 63 -7.67 5.25 24.66
N ASN A 64 -7.90 4.77 25.89
CA ASN A 64 -7.74 5.58 27.10
C ASN A 64 -6.30 6.09 27.34
N GLN A 65 -5.30 5.44 26.73
CA GLN A 65 -3.90 5.87 26.85
C GLN A 65 -3.53 6.99 25.89
N GLN A 66 -4.37 7.20 24.91
CA GLN A 66 -4.23 8.23 23.90
C GLN A 66 -5.10 9.45 24.19
N ALA A 67 -5.83 9.44 25.30
CA ALA A 67 -6.71 10.52 25.69
C ALA A 67 -6.03 11.91 25.77
N ALA A 68 -4.73 11.93 26.04
CA ALA A 68 -3.95 13.19 26.01
C ALA A 68 -3.89 13.83 24.61
N PHE A 69 -4.02 13.02 23.55
CA PHE A 69 -4.12 13.52 22.17
C PHE A 69 -5.58 13.65 21.73
N GLN A 70 -6.46 12.80 22.22
CA GLN A 70 -7.90 12.88 21.93
C GLN A 70 -8.55 14.14 22.54
N THR A 71 -8.05 14.60 23.66
CA THR A 71 -8.52 15.87 24.27
C THR A 71 -8.11 17.11 23.46
N THR A 72 -7.23 16.97 22.47
CA THR A 72 -6.86 18.05 21.54
C THR A 72 -7.60 17.98 20.20
N THR A 73 -8.65 17.17 20.09
CA THR A 73 -9.51 17.15 18.90
C THR A 73 -10.25 18.48 18.67
N SER A 74 -10.32 19.33 19.67
CA SER A 74 -10.68 20.73 19.48
C SER A 74 -9.62 21.62 20.11
N LEU A 75 -8.86 22.31 19.28
CA LEU A 75 -8.00 23.39 19.78
C LEU A 75 -8.85 24.46 20.44
N ALA A 76 -8.34 25.04 21.54
CA ALA A 76 -8.97 26.23 22.08
C ALA A 76 -9.07 27.31 20.99
N PRO A 77 -10.13 28.15 20.96
CA PRO A 77 -10.25 29.19 19.95
C PRO A 77 -8.97 30.03 19.87
N GLY A 78 -8.36 30.10 18.68
CA GLY A 78 -7.11 30.82 18.42
C GLY A 78 -5.82 30.08 18.77
N ALA A 79 -5.86 28.84 19.25
CA ALA A 79 -4.67 28.03 19.45
C ALA A 79 -4.23 27.38 18.13
N THR A 80 -2.91 27.38 17.88
CA THR A 80 -2.31 26.70 16.72
C THR A 80 -1.81 25.32 17.14
N TYR A 81 -2.13 24.31 16.33
CA TYR A 81 -1.60 22.97 16.55
C TYR A 81 -0.08 22.92 16.31
N SER A 82 0.64 22.33 17.22
CA SER A 82 2.11 22.21 17.18
C SER A 82 2.63 20.77 17.17
N GLY A 83 1.72 19.77 17.04
CA GLY A 83 2.07 18.35 16.96
C GLY A 83 2.36 17.89 15.53
N PRO A 84 2.59 16.58 15.34
CA PRO A 84 2.83 16.00 14.02
C PRO A 84 1.63 16.18 13.08
N ALA A 85 1.93 16.37 11.79
CA ALA A 85 0.92 16.64 10.76
C ALA A 85 -0.16 15.54 10.68
N ALA A 86 0.24 14.27 10.75
CA ALA A 86 -0.68 13.12 10.68
C ALA A 86 -1.78 13.11 11.76
N TYR A 87 -1.62 13.87 12.82
CA TYR A 87 -2.56 13.90 13.97
C TYR A 87 -3.18 15.29 14.18
N ASN A 88 -3.02 16.19 13.20
CA ASN A 88 -3.54 17.54 13.30
C ASN A 88 -5.08 17.55 13.21
N PRO A 89 -5.80 17.99 14.25
CA PRO A 89 -7.26 18.02 14.27
C PRO A 89 -7.87 19.19 13.50
N SER A 90 -7.07 20.19 13.09
CA SER A 90 -7.56 21.37 12.40
C SER A 90 -8.14 21.01 11.04
N SER A 91 -9.23 21.62 10.65
CA SER A 91 -9.88 21.47 9.34
C SER A 91 -10.01 22.83 8.65
N ILE A 92 -10.18 22.78 7.33
CA ILE A 92 -10.56 23.93 6.53
C ILE A 92 -12.07 24.11 6.51
N SER A 93 -12.57 25.20 5.89
CA SER A 93 -14.00 25.41 5.75
C SER A 93 -14.59 24.51 4.66
N ARG A 94 -15.87 24.18 4.79
CA ARG A 94 -16.59 23.42 3.77
C ARG A 94 -16.65 24.21 2.45
N PRO A 95 -16.57 23.53 1.28
CA PRO A 95 -16.77 24.19 0.00
C PRO A 95 -18.21 24.70 -0.13
N PRO A 96 -18.43 25.76 -0.89
CA PRO A 96 -19.78 26.25 -1.19
C PRO A 96 -20.53 25.23 -2.07
N LEU A 97 -21.86 25.26 -2.00
CA LEU A 97 -22.69 24.50 -2.92
C LEU A 97 -22.49 24.97 -4.36
N PRO A 98 -22.58 24.09 -5.36
CA PRO A 98 -22.45 24.43 -6.76
C PRO A 98 -23.45 25.51 -7.20
N THR A 99 -22.96 26.46 -7.98
CA THR A 99 -23.81 27.52 -8.56
C THR A 99 -23.50 27.64 -10.04
N PRO A 100 -24.47 27.35 -10.96
CA PRO A 100 -25.86 26.94 -10.68
C PRO A 100 -25.95 25.56 -10.02
N SER A 101 -27.10 25.24 -9.40
CA SER A 101 -27.36 23.91 -8.83
C SER A 101 -27.24 22.84 -9.92
N ILE A 102 -26.66 21.71 -9.56
CA ILE A 102 -26.50 20.55 -10.46
C ILE A 102 -27.79 19.74 -10.56
N ALA A 103 -27.89 18.92 -11.60
CA ALA A 103 -28.97 17.95 -11.70
C ALA A 103 -28.85 16.87 -10.61
N THR A 104 -29.93 16.63 -9.89
CA THR A 104 -30.02 15.59 -8.88
C THR A 104 -30.53 14.25 -9.42
N THR A 105 -30.79 14.14 -10.72
CA THR A 105 -31.17 12.90 -11.41
C THR A 105 -30.41 12.79 -12.71
N VAL A 106 -29.74 11.64 -12.91
CA VAL A 106 -29.00 11.34 -14.14
C VAL A 106 -29.36 9.95 -14.64
N ASN A 107 -29.38 9.77 -15.98
CA ASN A 107 -29.61 8.48 -16.60
C ASN A 107 -28.26 7.84 -16.96
N VAL A 108 -28.03 6.64 -16.49
CA VAL A 108 -26.83 5.85 -16.69
C VAL A 108 -27.17 4.69 -17.62
N GLN A 109 -26.72 4.77 -18.86
CA GLN A 109 -26.92 3.73 -19.85
C GLN A 109 -25.65 2.89 -19.98
N LEU A 110 -25.73 1.60 -19.70
CA LEU A 110 -24.68 0.60 -19.93
C LEU A 110 -25.04 -0.24 -21.16
N GLU A 111 -24.02 -0.81 -21.78
CA GLU A 111 -24.19 -1.75 -22.89
C GLU A 111 -23.64 -3.12 -22.49
N ASN A 112 -24.41 -4.18 -22.73
CA ASN A 112 -23.93 -5.54 -22.56
C ASN A 112 -23.38 -6.04 -23.88
N GLU A 113 -22.09 -6.34 -23.92
CA GLU A 113 -21.30 -6.66 -25.10
C GLU A 113 -21.12 -5.51 -26.11
N GLY A 114 -20.06 -5.51 -26.85
CA GLY A 114 -19.77 -4.52 -27.88
C GLY A 114 -19.43 -3.10 -27.40
N THR A 115 -19.25 -2.89 -26.09
CA THR A 115 -18.89 -1.60 -25.51
C THR A 115 -17.52 -1.16 -26.02
N SER A 116 -17.47 0.05 -26.59
CA SER A 116 -16.21 0.67 -27.04
C SER A 116 -15.57 1.52 -25.93
N GLY A 117 -14.26 1.70 -26.00
CA GLY A 117 -13.52 2.55 -25.06
C GLY A 117 -13.26 1.92 -23.70
N LEU A 118 -13.46 0.63 -23.56
CA LEU A 118 -13.03 -0.12 -22.37
C LEU A 118 -11.51 -0.04 -22.22
N SER A 119 -11.05 0.11 -20.98
CA SER A 119 -9.63 0.05 -20.65
C SER A 119 -8.99 -1.32 -20.95
N ILE A 120 -7.68 -1.43 -20.75
CA ILE A 120 -7.01 -2.74 -20.60
C ILE A 120 -7.63 -3.50 -19.42
N LYS A 121 -7.34 -4.81 -19.36
CA LYS A 121 -7.74 -5.64 -18.20
C LYS A 121 -6.85 -5.34 -17.00
N HIS A 122 -7.46 -5.13 -15.84
CA HIS A 122 -6.80 -4.82 -14.58
C HIS A 122 -6.79 -6.01 -13.63
N THR A 123 -5.78 -6.04 -12.77
CA THR A 123 -5.70 -6.94 -11.62
C THR A 123 -6.29 -6.26 -10.39
N GLY A 124 -6.78 -7.04 -9.43
CA GLY A 124 -7.32 -6.51 -8.18
C GLY A 124 -6.34 -5.65 -7.39
N ALA A 125 -5.05 -5.92 -7.50
CA ALA A 125 -3.98 -5.13 -6.87
C ALA A 125 -3.67 -3.81 -7.61
N PHE A 126 -4.66 -3.20 -8.28
CA PHE A 126 -4.50 -1.95 -9.03
C PHE A 126 -3.99 -0.81 -8.15
N ILE A 127 -4.58 -0.63 -6.95
CA ILE A 127 -4.07 0.31 -5.96
C ILE A 127 -3.14 -0.40 -5.00
N GLY A 128 -1.95 0.17 -4.85
CA GLY A 128 -0.94 -0.24 -3.89
C GLY A 128 -0.41 0.95 -3.09
N PHE A 129 0.68 0.72 -2.38
CA PHE A 129 1.30 1.72 -1.53
C PHE A 129 2.78 1.88 -1.86
N SER A 130 3.23 3.12 -1.92
CA SER A 130 4.64 3.50 -2.01
C SER A 130 5.13 3.93 -0.65
N VAL A 131 5.88 3.07 0.03
CA VAL A 131 6.44 3.34 1.36
C VAL A 131 7.82 3.96 1.20
N GLU A 132 8.00 5.19 1.70
CA GLU A 132 9.32 5.81 1.80
C GLU A 132 10.26 4.85 2.57
N MET A 133 11.37 4.44 1.94
CA MET A 133 12.23 3.39 2.50
C MET A 133 12.72 3.73 3.91
N SER A 134 12.97 5.01 4.17
CA SER A 134 13.47 5.52 5.44
C SER A 134 12.48 5.40 6.61
N VAL A 135 11.21 5.06 6.35
CA VAL A 135 10.19 4.84 7.38
C VAL A 135 9.64 3.42 7.35
N SER A 136 10.18 2.55 6.51
CA SER A 136 9.70 1.19 6.33
C SER A 136 9.66 0.38 7.64
N ASN A 137 10.64 0.55 8.52
CA ASN A 137 10.67 -0.11 9.82
C ASN A 137 9.58 0.36 10.80
N GLN A 138 9.02 1.56 10.61
CA GLN A 138 7.88 2.04 11.40
C GLN A 138 6.59 1.34 10.98
N ILE A 139 6.45 1.12 9.68
CA ILE A 139 5.24 0.60 9.06
C ILE A 139 5.22 -0.93 9.08
N LEU A 140 6.32 -1.57 8.71
CA LEU A 140 6.38 -3.03 8.55
C LEU A 140 6.66 -3.75 9.86
N GLY A 141 7.57 -3.23 10.69
CA GLY A 141 7.94 -3.87 11.95
C GLY A 141 9.36 -3.53 12.40
N LYS A 142 9.72 -3.99 13.57
CA LYS A 142 11.05 -3.79 14.13
C LYS A 142 12.10 -4.69 13.49
N ASN A 143 11.71 -5.89 13.15
CA ASN A 143 12.53 -6.94 12.56
C ASN A 143 11.63 -8.06 12.03
N SER A 144 12.21 -9.08 11.41
CA SER A 144 11.47 -10.20 10.81
C SER A 144 10.63 -11.02 11.80
N THR A 145 10.87 -10.89 13.10
CA THR A 145 10.13 -11.58 14.17
C THR A 145 9.13 -10.69 14.91
N LEU A 146 9.20 -9.37 14.70
CA LEU A 146 8.34 -8.36 15.35
C LEU A 146 7.69 -7.46 14.30
N ILE A 147 6.72 -8.03 13.58
CA ILE A 147 5.97 -7.38 12.51
C ILE A 147 4.82 -6.57 13.11
N GLN A 148 4.47 -5.45 12.47
CA GLN A 148 3.34 -4.63 12.86
C GLN A 148 2.02 -5.32 12.50
N VAL A 149 1.27 -5.77 13.49
CA VAL A 149 -0.02 -6.43 13.28
C VAL A 149 -1.06 -5.52 12.61
N PRO A 150 -1.17 -4.22 12.92
CA PRO A 150 -2.08 -3.35 12.19
C PRO A 150 -1.77 -3.30 10.69
N PHE A 151 -0.51 -3.29 10.28
CA PHE A 151 -0.15 -3.37 8.86
C PHE A 151 -0.64 -4.68 8.23
N LEU A 152 -0.48 -5.82 8.92
CA LEU A 152 -0.99 -7.11 8.44
C LEU A 152 -2.51 -7.08 8.26
N ASN A 153 -3.25 -6.53 9.22
CA ASN A 153 -4.70 -6.43 9.14
C ASN A 153 -5.15 -5.50 8.00
N LEU A 154 -4.50 -4.35 7.85
CA LEU A 154 -4.80 -3.41 6.76
C LEU A 154 -4.55 -4.05 5.39
N MET A 155 -3.42 -4.74 5.21
CA MET A 155 -3.14 -5.47 3.97
C MET A 155 -4.07 -6.67 3.78
N GLY A 156 -4.40 -7.38 4.85
CA GLY A 156 -5.33 -8.52 4.83
C GLY A 156 -6.72 -8.14 4.33
N ASN A 157 -7.25 -6.98 4.74
CA ASN A 157 -8.54 -6.47 4.27
C ASN A 157 -8.54 -6.19 2.75
N ILE A 158 -7.44 -5.65 2.22
CA ILE A 158 -7.32 -5.38 0.78
C ILE A 158 -7.11 -6.70 0.03
N GLN A 159 -6.21 -7.55 0.52
CA GLN A 159 -5.92 -8.86 -0.08
C GLN A 159 -7.19 -9.74 -0.19
N GLN A 160 -8.06 -9.68 0.79
CA GLN A 160 -9.35 -10.39 0.76
C GLN A 160 -10.18 -10.00 -0.46
N ARG A 161 -10.19 -8.73 -0.86
CA ARG A 161 -10.98 -8.16 -1.94
C ARG A 161 -10.26 -8.23 -3.30
N ALA A 162 -8.97 -7.99 -3.29
CA ALA A 162 -8.13 -7.83 -4.47
C ALA A 162 -7.32 -9.08 -4.86
N GLY A 163 -7.21 -10.07 -3.95
CA GLY A 163 -6.35 -11.25 -4.12
C GLY A 163 -4.90 -11.05 -3.69
N SER A 164 -4.34 -9.86 -3.90
CA SER A 164 -2.98 -9.49 -3.48
C SER A 164 -2.87 -7.98 -3.24
N VAL A 165 -1.76 -7.54 -2.65
CA VAL A 165 -1.44 -6.12 -2.48
C VAL A 165 -0.05 -5.84 -3.01
N HIS A 166 0.12 -4.76 -3.76
CA HIS A 166 1.40 -4.31 -4.26
C HIS A 166 1.96 -3.20 -3.35
N VAL A 167 3.20 -3.33 -2.94
CA VAL A 167 3.87 -2.31 -2.12
C VAL A 167 5.27 -2.03 -2.70
N ARG A 168 5.54 -0.77 -2.95
CA ARG A 168 6.87 -0.28 -3.27
C ARG A 168 7.56 0.17 -1.99
N VAL A 169 8.81 -0.22 -1.76
CA VAL A 169 9.70 0.32 -0.74
C VAL A 169 10.85 1.03 -1.44
N GLY A 170 10.80 2.35 -1.42
CA GLY A 170 11.69 3.18 -2.23
C GLY A 170 11.64 4.65 -1.85
N GLY A 171 11.45 5.52 -2.83
CA GLY A 171 11.43 6.97 -2.67
C GLY A 171 12.83 7.58 -2.64
N ASN A 172 12.93 8.86 -2.28
CA ASN A 172 14.21 9.58 -2.24
C ASN A 172 15.26 8.88 -1.36
N SER A 173 14.88 8.18 -0.32
CA SER A 173 15.81 7.52 0.59
C SER A 173 16.38 6.19 0.05
N GLN A 174 15.86 5.65 -1.06
CA GLN A 174 16.49 4.51 -1.72
C GLN A 174 17.84 4.85 -2.34
N GLU A 175 18.01 6.10 -2.79
CA GLU A 175 19.08 6.55 -3.68
C GLU A 175 20.50 6.37 -3.14
N SER A 176 20.62 6.31 -1.83
CA SER A 176 21.90 6.08 -1.13
C SER A 176 21.85 4.89 -0.17
N ALA A 177 20.80 4.05 -0.28
CA ALA A 177 20.59 2.92 0.61
C ALA A 177 21.64 1.83 0.39
N LYS A 178 22.17 1.27 1.47
CA LYS A 178 23.15 0.18 1.42
C LYS A 178 22.90 -0.86 2.48
N VAL A 179 23.26 -2.09 2.19
CA VAL A 179 23.23 -3.19 3.17
C VAL A 179 24.35 -3.01 4.19
N ALA A 180 23.99 -3.16 5.45
CA ALA A 180 24.91 -3.29 6.56
C ALA A 180 24.78 -4.72 7.16
N GLU A 181 25.88 -5.34 7.52
CA GLU A 181 25.87 -6.64 8.20
C GLU A 181 25.12 -6.57 9.53
N THR A 182 25.41 -5.54 10.30
CA THR A 182 24.76 -5.23 11.57
C THR A 182 24.65 -3.72 11.76
N LEU A 183 23.63 -3.29 12.50
CA LEU A 183 23.47 -1.90 12.91
C LEU A 183 23.48 -1.81 14.44
N PRO A 184 23.84 -0.64 15.01
CA PRO A 184 23.79 -0.43 16.44
C PRO A 184 22.43 -0.79 17.02
N ASP A 185 22.40 -1.35 18.23
CA ASP A 185 21.19 -1.72 18.95
C ASP A 185 20.28 -2.72 18.19
N TYR A 186 20.86 -3.49 17.26
CA TYR A 186 20.14 -4.46 16.41
C TYR A 186 19.01 -3.85 15.59
N ARG A 187 19.21 -2.62 15.15
CA ARG A 187 18.26 -1.92 14.26
C ARG A 187 18.20 -2.58 12.89
N VAL A 188 17.06 -2.52 12.26
CA VAL A 188 16.88 -3.00 10.89
C VAL A 188 17.29 -1.93 9.88
N LEU A 189 17.17 -0.66 10.28
CA LEU A 189 17.37 0.49 9.41
C LEU A 189 17.99 1.65 10.21
N ALA A 190 18.96 2.35 9.61
CA ALA A 190 19.64 3.50 10.17
C ALA A 190 19.84 4.61 9.14
N LYS A 191 19.72 5.87 9.59
CA LYS A 191 20.01 7.08 8.80
C LYS A 191 21.36 7.65 9.24
N ASN A 192 22.24 7.89 8.29
CA ASN A 192 23.54 8.49 8.56
C ASN A 192 23.45 10.00 8.34
N TYR A 193 23.48 10.75 9.42
CA TYR A 193 23.41 12.22 9.38
C TYR A 193 24.78 12.90 9.24
N THR A 194 25.86 12.13 9.12
CA THR A 194 27.22 12.68 9.05
C THR A 194 27.40 13.48 7.76
N GLY A 195 27.81 14.73 7.89
CA GLY A 195 28.13 15.60 6.76
C GLY A 195 26.96 16.26 6.06
N LEU A 196 25.75 16.07 6.53
CA LEU A 196 24.58 16.77 5.99
C LEU A 196 24.57 18.24 6.40
N THR A 197 24.34 19.12 5.45
CA THR A 197 24.33 20.58 5.66
C THR A 197 23.04 21.24 5.23
N GLY A 198 22.29 20.61 4.32
CA GLY A 198 21.03 21.12 3.78
C GLY A 198 19.80 20.70 4.57
N THR A 199 18.73 21.47 4.45
CA THR A 199 17.43 21.14 5.05
C THR A 199 16.66 20.09 4.26
N THR A 200 17.01 19.93 2.99
CA THR A 200 16.39 18.98 2.04
C THR A 200 17.26 17.75 1.78
N ASP A 201 18.47 17.71 2.37
CA ASP A 201 19.37 16.58 2.20
C ASP A 201 18.73 15.31 2.80
N THR A 202 18.59 14.28 1.97
CA THR A 202 18.14 12.95 2.43
C THR A 202 19.33 12.21 3.03
N PRO A 203 19.30 11.86 4.33
CA PRO A 203 20.42 11.16 4.95
C PRO A 203 20.60 9.78 4.30
N PRO A 204 21.87 9.40 3.99
CA PRO A 204 22.18 8.05 3.53
C PRO A 204 21.58 6.99 4.45
N LEU A 205 20.98 5.98 3.84
CA LEU A 205 20.26 4.94 4.54
C LEU A 205 21.12 3.66 4.63
N GLU A 206 21.19 3.09 5.82
CA GLU A 206 21.79 1.78 6.04
C GLU A 206 20.69 0.82 6.52
N TYR A 207 20.62 -0.40 5.97
CA TYR A 207 19.64 -1.39 6.37
C TYR A 207 20.28 -2.77 6.44
N THR A 208 19.71 -3.65 7.28
CA THR A 208 20.12 -5.06 7.35
C THR A 208 19.20 -5.93 6.49
N LEU A 209 19.67 -7.10 6.10
CA LEU A 209 18.86 -8.07 5.35
C LEU A 209 17.60 -8.49 6.10
N ASP A 210 17.53 -8.24 7.40
CA ASP A 210 16.33 -8.52 8.20
C ASP A 210 15.10 -7.73 7.73
N LEU A 211 15.29 -6.58 7.08
CA LEU A 211 14.22 -5.85 6.38
C LEU A 211 13.58 -6.72 5.29
N LEU A 212 14.38 -7.36 4.45
CA LEU A 212 13.86 -8.22 3.37
C LEU A 212 13.20 -9.51 3.93
N TYR A 213 13.76 -10.09 4.98
CA TYR A 213 13.13 -11.22 5.66
C TYR A 213 11.80 -10.83 6.30
N MET A 214 11.69 -9.64 6.88
CA MET A 214 10.43 -9.10 7.41
C MET A 214 9.38 -8.99 6.29
N MET A 215 9.76 -8.42 5.14
CA MET A 215 8.89 -8.30 3.97
C MET A 215 8.46 -9.69 3.46
N ARG A 216 9.37 -10.65 3.39
CA ARG A 216 9.06 -12.05 3.01
C ARG A 216 8.04 -12.68 3.96
N ASN A 217 8.19 -12.46 5.26
CA ASN A 217 7.27 -12.97 6.26
C ASN A 217 5.87 -12.33 6.12
N ILE A 218 5.79 -11.02 5.88
CA ILE A 218 4.53 -10.32 5.58
C ILE A 218 3.85 -10.93 4.35
N SER A 219 4.60 -11.16 3.28
CA SER A 219 4.08 -11.77 2.05
C SER A 219 3.44 -13.14 2.30
N SER A 220 4.08 -13.96 3.13
CA SER A 220 3.57 -15.29 3.47
C SER A 220 2.25 -15.26 4.27
N MET A 221 1.96 -14.15 4.96
CA MET A 221 0.78 -13.98 5.80
C MET A 221 -0.39 -13.30 5.08
N VAL A 222 -0.11 -12.29 4.25
CA VAL A 222 -1.14 -11.43 3.66
C VAL A 222 -0.91 -11.12 2.17
N ASN A 223 -0.17 -11.98 1.48
CA ASN A 223 0.06 -11.94 0.02
C ASN A 223 0.45 -10.56 -0.53
N VAL A 224 1.34 -9.86 0.18
CA VAL A 224 1.94 -8.62 -0.31
C VAL A 224 3.09 -8.94 -1.26
N HIS A 225 3.14 -8.24 -2.38
CA HIS A 225 4.22 -8.29 -3.35
C HIS A 225 4.94 -6.95 -3.41
N TRP A 226 6.26 -6.97 -3.69
CA TRP A 226 7.13 -5.84 -3.44
C TRP A 226 7.83 -5.33 -4.70
N TYR A 227 7.90 -4.00 -4.80
CA TYR A 227 8.89 -3.32 -5.62
C TYR A 227 9.97 -2.74 -4.72
N MET A 228 11.23 -2.85 -5.13
CA MET A 228 12.38 -2.35 -4.39
C MET A 228 13.16 -1.31 -5.20
N GLY A 229 13.69 -0.31 -4.53
CA GLY A 229 14.48 0.73 -5.18
C GLY A 229 15.97 0.36 -5.30
N ILE A 230 16.55 0.52 -6.49
CA ILE A 230 17.99 0.43 -6.71
C ILE A 230 18.60 1.80 -6.42
N PRO A 231 19.62 1.89 -5.52
CA PRO A 231 20.32 3.14 -5.28
C PRO A 231 20.98 3.67 -6.55
N TRP A 232 20.76 4.95 -6.88
CA TRP A 232 21.16 5.52 -8.18
C TRP A 232 22.08 6.74 -8.06
N PHE A 233 22.26 7.33 -6.86
CA PHE A 233 23.13 8.50 -6.73
C PHE A 233 24.60 8.19 -7.07
N ILE A 234 25.07 6.98 -6.78
CA ILE A 234 26.42 6.52 -7.11
C ILE A 234 26.31 5.38 -8.12
N THR A 235 26.80 5.65 -9.35
CA THR A 235 26.74 4.69 -10.47
C THR A 235 28.11 4.06 -10.79
N GLN A 236 29.20 4.57 -10.18
CA GLN A 236 30.55 4.07 -10.42
C GLN A 236 31.32 3.82 -9.11
N PRO A 237 31.30 2.60 -8.57
CA PRO A 237 30.42 1.50 -8.96
C PRO A 237 29.00 1.64 -8.38
N PHE A 238 28.05 0.98 -9.03
CA PHE A 238 26.71 0.81 -8.45
C PHE A 238 26.76 -0.04 -7.18
N ASN A 239 25.88 0.27 -6.24
CA ASN A 239 25.54 -0.66 -5.17
C ASN A 239 24.52 -1.68 -5.68
N LEU A 240 24.94 -2.94 -5.81
CA LEU A 240 24.15 -4.03 -6.37
C LEU A 240 23.46 -4.90 -5.31
N ASP A 241 23.62 -4.58 -4.03
CA ASP A 241 23.13 -5.41 -2.91
C ASP A 241 21.63 -5.69 -3.02
N ILE A 242 20.83 -4.67 -3.35
CA ILE A 242 19.38 -4.84 -3.44
C ILE A 242 18.98 -5.78 -4.58
N ILE A 243 19.73 -5.80 -5.68
CA ILE A 243 19.50 -6.73 -6.80
C ILE A 243 19.75 -8.16 -6.32
N THR A 244 20.89 -8.37 -5.67
CA THR A 244 21.33 -9.69 -5.21
C THR A 244 20.40 -10.26 -4.14
N TYR A 245 20.07 -9.48 -3.13
CA TYR A 245 19.37 -10.00 -1.96
C TYR A 245 17.85 -9.99 -2.09
N SER A 246 17.27 -9.07 -2.86
CA SER A 246 15.81 -9.02 -2.97
C SER A 246 15.25 -10.24 -3.70
N ASP A 247 15.86 -10.68 -4.78
CA ASP A 247 15.41 -11.89 -5.47
C ASP A 247 15.61 -13.15 -4.62
N GLN A 248 16.78 -13.28 -3.99
CA GLN A 248 17.08 -14.42 -3.12
C GLN A 248 16.12 -14.57 -1.95
N ILE A 249 15.73 -13.44 -1.32
CA ILE A 249 14.90 -13.46 -0.10
C ILE A 249 13.42 -13.38 -0.45
N LEU A 250 13.00 -12.45 -1.32
CA LEU A 250 11.60 -12.24 -1.65
C LEU A 250 11.09 -13.27 -2.68
N GLY A 251 11.96 -13.71 -3.60
CA GLY A 251 11.61 -14.70 -4.62
C GLY A 251 10.38 -14.30 -5.44
N PRO A 252 9.30 -15.11 -5.45
CA PRO A 252 8.10 -14.83 -6.25
C PRO A 252 7.33 -13.58 -5.80
N TYR A 253 7.63 -13.04 -4.63
CA TYR A 253 7.02 -11.80 -4.13
C TYR A 253 7.74 -10.53 -4.59
N LEU A 254 8.90 -10.65 -5.25
CA LEU A 254 9.55 -9.52 -5.90
C LEU A 254 8.88 -9.25 -7.25
N LEU A 255 8.21 -8.10 -7.37
CA LEU A 255 7.56 -7.64 -8.61
C LEU A 255 8.53 -6.90 -9.52
N GLY A 256 9.34 -6.02 -8.95
CA GLY A 256 10.23 -5.19 -9.75
C GLY A 256 11.32 -4.49 -8.96
N LEU A 257 12.32 -4.00 -9.69
CA LEU A 257 13.44 -3.22 -9.20
C LEU A 257 13.43 -1.85 -9.88
N GLN A 258 13.18 -0.80 -9.11
CA GLN A 258 13.12 0.56 -9.61
C GLN A 258 14.53 1.12 -9.89
N ALA A 259 14.76 1.52 -11.13
CA ALA A 259 16.03 2.11 -11.57
C ALA A 259 16.04 3.62 -11.34
N GLY A 260 16.44 4.03 -10.15
CA GLY A 260 16.43 5.42 -9.70
C GLY A 260 15.05 5.97 -9.37
N ASN A 261 15.02 6.97 -8.49
CA ASN A 261 13.81 7.70 -8.10
C ASN A 261 13.87 9.13 -8.65
N GLU A 262 12.90 9.51 -9.45
CA GLU A 262 12.79 10.86 -10.07
C GLU A 262 14.11 11.34 -10.72
N PRO A 263 14.71 10.56 -11.66
CA PRO A 263 16.00 10.90 -12.24
C PRO A 263 16.02 12.24 -12.99
N ASP A 264 14.89 12.72 -13.45
CA ASP A 264 14.72 14.04 -14.07
C ASP A 264 14.94 15.19 -13.08
N MET A 265 14.90 14.94 -11.78
CA MET A 265 15.20 15.90 -10.71
C MET A 265 16.67 15.92 -10.28
N TYR A 266 17.49 14.96 -10.71
CA TYR A 266 18.89 14.82 -10.22
C TYR A 266 19.77 16.02 -10.50
N SER A 267 19.65 16.64 -11.67
CA SER A 267 20.41 17.86 -11.99
C SER A 267 19.95 19.06 -11.15
N LEU A 268 18.66 19.15 -10.86
CA LEU A 268 18.10 20.21 -10.02
C LEU A 268 18.60 20.11 -8.58
N HIS A 269 18.73 18.89 -8.08
CA HIS A 269 19.20 18.62 -6.72
C HIS A 269 20.72 18.47 -6.59
N GLY A 270 21.47 18.69 -7.68
CA GLY A 270 22.92 18.65 -7.67
C GLY A 270 23.56 17.26 -7.66
N HIS A 271 22.78 16.20 -7.90
CA HIS A 271 23.27 14.83 -7.98
C HIS A 271 23.86 14.48 -9.35
N ARG A 272 23.55 15.27 -10.38
CA ARG A 272 24.09 15.18 -11.74
C ARG A 272 24.36 16.57 -12.29
N PRO A 273 25.22 16.69 -13.31
CA PRO A 273 25.47 17.97 -13.98
C PRO A 273 24.19 18.47 -14.68
N SER A 274 24.10 19.77 -14.95
CA SER A 274 22.95 20.38 -15.60
C SER A 274 22.67 19.90 -17.04
N SER A 275 23.64 19.21 -17.65
CA SER A 275 23.49 18.57 -18.97
C SER A 275 22.89 17.16 -18.91
N TYR A 276 22.64 16.62 -17.72
CA TYR A 276 22.08 15.28 -17.55
C TYR A 276 20.70 15.18 -18.16
N GLY A 277 20.49 14.15 -18.98
CA GLY A 277 19.26 13.97 -19.72
C GLY A 277 18.89 12.49 -19.91
N PRO A 278 17.78 12.21 -20.62
CA PRO A 278 17.28 10.86 -20.81
C PRO A 278 18.29 9.88 -21.42
N TYR A 279 19.17 10.33 -22.31
CA TYR A 279 20.23 9.50 -22.87
C TYR A 279 21.32 9.11 -21.86
N ASP A 280 21.63 10.02 -20.91
CA ASP A 280 22.57 9.72 -19.83
C ASP A 280 21.96 8.67 -18.90
N TYR A 281 20.67 8.80 -18.56
CA TYR A 281 19.91 7.81 -17.79
C TYR A 281 19.90 6.43 -18.48
N MET A 282 19.68 6.39 -19.79
CA MET A 282 19.79 5.14 -20.57
C MET A 282 21.22 4.55 -20.50
N GLY A 283 22.26 5.41 -20.55
CA GLY A 283 23.65 5.01 -20.38
C GLY A 283 23.93 4.41 -19.01
N GLU A 284 23.40 5.02 -17.95
CA GLU A 284 23.51 4.51 -16.59
C GLU A 284 22.83 3.15 -16.41
N LEU A 285 21.68 2.91 -17.08
CA LEU A 285 21.05 1.58 -17.10
C LEU A 285 21.96 0.54 -17.77
N SER A 286 22.62 0.90 -18.87
CA SER A 286 23.63 0.04 -19.52
C SER A 286 24.77 -0.33 -18.57
N ASP A 287 25.26 0.67 -17.83
CA ASP A 287 26.33 0.49 -16.85
C ASP A 287 25.88 -0.43 -15.70
N LEU A 288 24.67 -0.22 -15.17
CA LEU A 288 24.08 -1.10 -14.15
C LEU A 288 24.06 -2.56 -14.61
N LEU A 289 23.55 -2.82 -15.82
CA LEU A 289 23.46 -4.18 -16.36
C LEU A 289 24.84 -4.80 -16.57
N THR A 290 25.80 -4.01 -17.07
CA THR A 290 27.18 -4.45 -17.29
C THR A 290 27.87 -4.80 -15.96
N GLN A 291 27.75 -3.94 -14.95
CA GLN A 291 28.33 -4.15 -13.62
C GLN A 291 27.66 -5.33 -12.92
N SER A 292 26.33 -5.46 -13.02
CA SER A 292 25.58 -6.59 -12.48
C SER A 292 26.03 -7.93 -13.07
N ALA A 293 26.24 -7.98 -14.38
CA ALA A 293 26.76 -9.18 -15.05
C ALA A 293 28.19 -9.51 -14.60
N ALA A 294 29.07 -8.51 -14.52
CA ALA A 294 30.44 -8.71 -14.08
C ALA A 294 30.55 -9.18 -12.64
N ALA A 295 29.68 -8.70 -11.75
CA ALA A 295 29.60 -9.08 -10.34
C ALA A 295 28.77 -10.35 -10.09
N ASN A 296 28.09 -10.91 -11.11
CA ASN A 296 27.10 -11.96 -10.95
C ASN A 296 26.03 -11.62 -9.88
N ALA A 297 25.51 -10.37 -9.93
CA ALA A 297 24.61 -9.84 -8.92
C ALA A 297 23.22 -10.47 -8.99
N ASP A 298 22.83 -11.04 -10.12
CA ASP A 298 21.58 -11.78 -10.32
C ASP A 298 21.86 -13.23 -10.75
N PRO A 299 22.26 -14.13 -9.83
CA PRO A 299 22.58 -15.51 -10.18
C PRO A 299 21.37 -16.30 -10.72
N SER A 300 20.15 -15.88 -10.36
CA SER A 300 18.91 -16.51 -10.83
C SER A 300 18.54 -16.10 -12.26
N GLY A 301 19.02 -14.93 -12.72
CA GLY A 301 18.62 -14.27 -13.96
C GLY A 301 17.18 -13.76 -13.92
N GLN A 302 16.55 -13.62 -12.74
CA GLN A 302 15.15 -13.22 -12.61
C GLN A 302 14.99 -11.76 -12.16
N ALA A 303 15.85 -11.28 -11.29
CA ALA A 303 15.76 -9.91 -10.76
C ALA A 303 15.87 -8.87 -11.87
N LEU A 304 16.88 -9.02 -12.73
CA LEU A 304 17.17 -8.07 -13.81
C LEU A 304 16.20 -8.17 -15.01
N THR A 305 15.22 -9.07 -14.99
CA THR A 305 14.11 -9.07 -15.97
C THR A 305 12.91 -8.22 -15.52
N LYS A 306 12.98 -7.63 -14.35
CA LYS A 306 11.89 -6.92 -13.67
C LYS A 306 12.20 -5.45 -13.41
N ILE A 307 13.06 -4.82 -14.22
CA ILE A 307 13.45 -3.43 -13.99
C ILE A 307 12.29 -2.49 -14.30
N VAL A 308 12.01 -1.58 -13.38
CA VAL A 308 11.06 -0.47 -13.54
C VAL A 308 11.84 0.75 -14.00
N ILE A 309 11.52 1.27 -15.16
CA ILE A 309 12.22 2.43 -15.76
C ILE A 309 11.30 3.62 -15.97
N GLY A 310 11.89 4.76 -16.21
CA GLY A 310 11.23 6.07 -16.25
C GLY A 310 11.29 6.68 -14.85
N ASN A 311 10.30 6.38 -14.03
CA ASN A 311 10.22 6.83 -12.63
C ASN A 311 10.40 8.34 -12.46
N ILE A 312 10.05 9.12 -13.48
CA ILE A 312 10.25 10.57 -13.51
C ILE A 312 9.09 11.31 -12.83
N ALA A 313 9.40 12.45 -12.20
CA ALA A 313 8.41 13.37 -11.64
C ALA A 313 7.65 14.17 -12.73
N ASP A 314 8.05 14.03 -14.01
CA ASP A 314 7.56 14.83 -15.14
C ASP A 314 7.76 16.33 -14.87
N TYR A 315 8.97 16.68 -14.45
CA TYR A 315 9.39 18.03 -14.14
C TYR A 315 10.38 18.56 -15.20
N ALA A 316 11.52 17.87 -15.39
CA ALA A 316 12.54 18.28 -16.35
C ALA A 316 12.45 17.52 -17.67
N TRP A 317 11.92 16.29 -17.65
CA TRP A 317 11.72 15.46 -18.84
C TRP A 317 10.27 15.02 -18.92
N THR A 318 9.77 14.79 -20.14
CA THR A 318 8.51 14.07 -20.33
C THR A 318 8.78 12.57 -20.46
N PRO A 319 7.78 11.72 -20.20
CA PRO A 319 7.93 10.27 -20.38
C PRO A 319 8.36 9.90 -21.81
N GLU A 320 7.80 10.57 -22.82
CA GLU A 320 8.14 10.33 -24.23
C GLU A 320 9.62 10.59 -24.51
N GLN A 321 10.23 11.62 -23.90
CA GLN A 321 11.67 11.86 -24.04
C GLN A 321 12.51 10.70 -23.51
N VAL A 322 12.03 9.98 -22.49
CA VAL A 322 12.69 8.77 -21.99
C VAL A 322 12.49 7.62 -22.98
N TRP A 323 11.25 7.43 -23.48
CA TRP A 323 10.97 6.34 -24.42
C TRP A 323 11.67 6.54 -25.77
N ASP A 324 11.79 7.76 -26.24
CA ASP A 324 12.43 8.14 -27.51
C ASP A 324 13.95 7.88 -27.54
N THR A 325 14.60 7.68 -26.37
CA THR A 325 15.99 7.20 -26.32
C THR A 325 16.16 5.78 -26.89
N GLY A 326 15.07 5.02 -26.99
CA GLY A 326 15.09 3.60 -27.33
C GLY A 326 15.39 2.67 -26.15
N ILE A 327 15.41 3.17 -24.92
CA ILE A 327 15.71 2.40 -23.69
C ILE A 327 14.84 1.15 -23.56
N VAL A 328 13.53 1.24 -23.86
CA VAL A 328 12.57 0.13 -23.73
C VAL A 328 12.87 -0.98 -24.73
N THR A 329 13.17 -0.63 -25.98
CA THR A 329 13.44 -1.61 -27.05
C THR A 329 14.83 -2.22 -26.91
N THR A 330 15.84 -1.40 -26.55
CA THR A 330 17.22 -1.84 -26.35
C THR A 330 17.33 -2.84 -25.20
N TYR A 331 16.65 -2.57 -24.09
CA TYR A 331 16.70 -3.41 -22.88
C TYR A 331 15.39 -4.16 -22.64
N SER A 332 14.67 -4.53 -23.70
CA SER A 332 13.35 -5.17 -23.62
C SER A 332 13.30 -6.44 -22.77
N ALA A 333 14.42 -7.18 -22.69
CA ALA A 333 14.54 -8.38 -21.86
C ALA A 333 14.69 -8.04 -20.36
N ASN A 334 15.13 -6.83 -20.01
CA ASN A 334 15.37 -6.40 -18.65
C ASN A 334 14.23 -5.52 -18.12
N VAL A 335 13.63 -4.71 -18.99
CA VAL A 335 12.53 -3.83 -18.63
C VAL A 335 11.27 -4.65 -18.36
N GLY A 336 10.82 -4.66 -17.12
CA GLY A 336 9.56 -5.27 -16.71
C GLY A 336 8.39 -4.29 -16.73
N PHE A 337 8.64 -3.03 -16.37
CA PHE A 337 7.61 -2.00 -16.19
C PHE A 337 8.10 -0.63 -16.67
N LEU A 338 7.16 0.18 -17.13
CA LEU A 338 7.32 1.61 -17.35
C LEU A 338 6.62 2.35 -16.21
N ALA A 339 7.17 3.48 -15.75
CA ALA A 339 6.60 4.20 -14.63
C ALA A 339 6.81 5.71 -14.71
N VAL A 340 5.90 6.43 -14.06
CA VAL A 340 6.00 7.87 -13.74
C VAL A 340 5.59 8.09 -12.29
N GLU A 341 6.02 9.21 -11.72
CA GLU A 341 5.67 9.65 -10.38
C GLU A 341 5.06 11.05 -10.48
N LYS A 342 3.83 11.22 -10.01
CA LYS A 342 3.13 12.50 -10.21
C LYS A 342 2.21 12.85 -9.06
N TYR A 343 2.31 14.09 -8.65
CA TYR A 343 1.39 14.73 -7.72
C TYR A 343 0.68 15.90 -8.42
N PRO A 344 -0.62 16.14 -8.14
CA PRO A 344 -1.34 17.26 -8.76
C PRO A 344 -0.80 18.62 -8.32
N ARG A 345 -0.22 18.70 -7.12
CA ARG A 345 0.34 19.93 -6.51
C ARG A 345 1.49 19.58 -5.59
N ASP A 346 2.16 20.60 -5.07
CA ASP A 346 3.17 20.48 -4.01
C ASP A 346 2.88 21.42 -2.83
N ASN A 347 3.39 21.05 -1.66
CA ASN A 347 3.35 21.83 -0.43
C ASN A 347 4.77 22.20 0.05
N CYS A 348 5.76 22.13 -0.84
CA CYS A 348 7.19 22.24 -0.49
C CYS A 348 7.54 23.61 0.09
N ALA A 349 6.93 24.69 -0.43
CA ALA A 349 7.16 26.03 0.09
C ALA A 349 6.75 26.16 1.57
N ALA A 350 5.63 25.54 1.97
CA ALA A 350 5.20 25.55 3.36
C ALA A 350 6.07 24.67 4.26
N MET A 351 6.50 23.50 3.75
CA MET A 351 7.21 22.50 4.54
C MET A 351 8.70 22.84 4.71
N PHE A 352 9.34 23.42 3.68
CA PHE A 352 10.79 23.58 3.63
C PHE A 352 11.27 25.04 3.44
N GLY A 353 10.37 25.94 3.02
CA GLY A 353 10.74 27.31 2.64
C GLY A 353 11.12 28.24 3.80
N GLY A 354 10.86 27.82 5.04
CA GLY A 354 11.17 28.60 6.24
C GLY A 354 10.28 29.84 6.43
N PRO A 355 10.64 30.75 7.36
CA PRO A 355 9.74 31.85 7.77
C PRO A 355 9.42 32.89 6.70
N ASN A 356 10.21 32.93 5.62
CA ASN A 356 10.05 33.90 4.53
C ASN A 356 9.68 33.23 3.19
N ALA A 357 9.16 32.00 3.24
CA ALA A 357 8.78 31.27 2.04
C ALA A 357 7.74 32.04 1.22
N THR A 358 7.96 32.08 -0.08
CA THR A 358 6.99 32.57 -1.08
C THR A 358 6.37 31.40 -1.81
N GLY A 359 5.15 31.58 -2.33
CA GLY A 359 4.47 30.53 -3.08
C GLY A 359 3.79 29.47 -2.19
N ILE A 360 3.59 29.76 -0.90
CA ILE A 360 2.81 28.89 -0.01
C ILE A 360 1.38 28.82 -0.53
N VAL A 361 0.90 27.60 -0.79
CA VAL A 361 -0.47 27.35 -1.22
C VAL A 361 -1.39 27.31 -0.01
N ASP A 362 -2.48 28.11 -0.05
CA ASP A 362 -3.56 28.01 0.93
C ASP A 362 -4.46 26.81 0.57
N PRO A 363 -4.56 25.77 1.40
CA PRO A 363 -5.40 24.63 1.14
C PRO A 363 -6.86 24.98 0.86
N GLN A 364 -7.39 26.00 1.54
CA GLN A 364 -8.76 26.48 1.33
C GLN A 364 -9.00 26.95 -0.10
N SER A 365 -8.00 27.57 -0.72
CA SER A 365 -8.12 28.12 -2.07
C SER A 365 -8.10 27.06 -3.17
N VAL A 366 -7.58 25.86 -2.89
CA VAL A 366 -7.41 24.77 -3.87
C VAL A 366 -8.30 23.56 -3.60
N GLN A 367 -9.09 23.59 -2.54
CA GLN A 367 -9.97 22.45 -2.16
C GLN A 367 -10.91 22.04 -3.30
N GLY A 368 -11.46 22.99 -4.03
CA GLY A 368 -12.37 22.75 -5.14
C GLY A 368 -11.77 21.89 -6.26
N ASP A 369 -10.46 21.99 -6.49
CA ASP A 369 -9.77 21.21 -7.52
C ASP A 369 -9.71 19.71 -7.20
N TYR A 370 -9.87 19.35 -5.93
CA TYR A 370 -9.95 17.95 -5.47
C TYR A 370 -11.37 17.37 -5.48
N LEU A 371 -12.36 18.18 -5.82
CA LEU A 371 -13.79 17.81 -5.86
C LEU A 371 -14.37 18.03 -7.24
N THR A 372 -13.54 17.87 -8.27
CA THR A 372 -13.94 17.99 -9.69
C THR A 372 -13.27 16.90 -10.51
N HIS A 373 -14.10 16.21 -11.32
CA HIS A 373 -13.64 15.14 -12.19
C HIS A 373 -12.67 15.61 -13.26
N GLN A 374 -12.91 16.79 -13.83
CA GLN A 374 -12.06 17.34 -14.89
C GLN A 374 -10.60 17.50 -14.45
N ALA A 375 -10.35 17.79 -13.17
CA ALA A 375 -8.98 17.89 -12.65
C ALA A 375 -8.21 16.56 -12.76
N HIS A 376 -8.89 15.42 -12.62
CA HIS A 376 -8.27 14.10 -12.81
C HIS A 376 -7.99 13.81 -14.30
N VAL A 377 -8.94 14.18 -15.18
CA VAL A 377 -8.78 14.05 -16.64
C VAL A 377 -7.58 14.87 -17.11
N ASP A 378 -7.46 16.11 -16.63
CA ASP A 378 -6.37 17.02 -16.98
C ASP A 378 -5.01 16.54 -16.42
N LEU A 379 -5.00 16.00 -15.21
CA LEU A 379 -3.78 15.47 -14.59
C LEU A 379 -3.24 14.25 -15.34
N ILE A 380 -4.12 13.38 -15.83
CA ILE A 380 -3.77 12.12 -16.50
C ILE A 380 -3.55 12.32 -18.00
N GLY A 381 -4.20 13.31 -18.60
CA GLY A 381 -4.16 13.60 -20.02
C GLY A 381 -2.77 13.57 -20.67
N PRO A 382 -1.72 14.17 -20.07
CA PRO A 382 -0.35 14.14 -20.60
C PRO A 382 0.23 12.74 -20.80
N TYR A 383 -0.27 11.72 -20.08
CA TYR A 383 0.29 10.36 -20.10
C TYR A 383 -0.39 9.42 -21.09
N LEU A 384 -1.45 9.84 -21.81
CA LEU A 384 -2.19 8.97 -22.71
C LEU A 384 -1.34 8.42 -23.88
N ASN A 385 -0.37 9.21 -24.35
CA ASN A 385 0.59 8.71 -25.35
C ASN A 385 1.49 7.61 -24.77
N SER A 386 1.94 7.79 -23.54
CA SER A 386 2.79 6.80 -22.84
C SER A 386 2.02 5.52 -22.49
N THR A 387 0.73 5.61 -22.11
CA THR A 387 -0.10 4.39 -21.91
C THR A 387 -0.32 3.64 -23.21
N ALA A 388 -0.55 4.34 -24.34
CA ALA A 388 -0.65 3.74 -25.65
C ALA A 388 0.68 3.09 -26.11
N TYR A 389 1.80 3.76 -25.87
CA TYR A 389 3.14 3.22 -26.16
C TYR A 389 3.40 1.96 -25.33
N ALA A 390 3.09 1.97 -24.04
CA ALA A 390 3.26 0.83 -23.13
C ALA A 390 2.51 -0.42 -23.66
N GLN A 391 1.28 -0.25 -24.15
CA GLN A 391 0.52 -1.33 -24.78
C GLN A 391 1.22 -1.85 -26.06
N THR A 392 1.78 -0.95 -26.87
CA THR A 392 2.49 -1.32 -28.11
C THR A 392 3.71 -2.19 -27.82
N VAL A 393 4.45 -1.90 -26.74
CA VAL A 393 5.64 -2.65 -26.34
C VAL A 393 5.33 -3.80 -25.37
N GLY A 394 4.05 -3.98 -25.00
CA GLY A 394 3.59 -5.05 -24.12
C GLY A 394 4.12 -4.94 -22.68
N LYS A 395 4.31 -3.71 -22.18
CA LYS A 395 4.79 -3.45 -20.81
C LYS A 395 3.70 -2.77 -19.97
N PRO A 396 3.52 -3.16 -18.72
CA PRO A 396 2.68 -2.42 -17.79
C PRO A 396 3.20 -0.99 -17.57
N PHE A 397 2.29 -0.02 -17.43
CA PHE A 397 2.61 1.37 -17.13
C PHE A 397 2.02 1.76 -15.78
N LEU A 398 2.85 2.24 -14.86
CA LEU A 398 2.50 2.48 -13.47
C LEU A 398 2.56 3.97 -13.12
N MET A 399 1.58 4.44 -12.36
CA MET A 399 1.70 5.64 -11.53
C MET A 399 2.38 5.24 -10.22
N PHE A 400 3.71 5.31 -10.18
CA PHE A 400 4.53 4.56 -9.22
C PHE A 400 4.70 5.26 -7.88
N GLU A 401 4.53 6.59 -7.86
CA GLU A 401 4.40 7.38 -6.65
C GLU A 401 3.42 8.52 -6.91
N THR A 402 2.40 8.64 -6.06
CA THR A 402 1.39 9.68 -6.15
C THR A 402 0.69 9.89 -4.82
N ASN A 403 0.12 11.06 -4.64
CA ASN A 403 -0.80 11.40 -3.56
C ASN A 403 -1.43 12.78 -3.85
N THR A 404 -2.22 13.31 -2.94
CA THR A 404 -2.92 14.60 -3.07
C THR A 404 -2.00 15.80 -3.32
N ALA A 405 -0.83 15.84 -2.68
CA ALA A 405 0.23 16.82 -2.97
C ALA A 405 1.57 16.32 -2.48
N SER A 406 2.66 16.60 -3.19
CA SER A 406 4.01 16.28 -2.72
C SER A 406 4.39 17.10 -1.47
N CYS A 407 5.53 16.78 -0.87
CA CYS A 407 5.99 17.45 0.36
C CYS A 407 4.98 17.38 1.52
N GLY A 408 4.31 16.24 1.67
CA GLY A 408 3.49 15.94 2.85
C GLY A 408 2.00 16.24 2.73
N GLY A 409 1.50 16.74 1.60
CA GLY A 409 0.07 17.01 1.41
C GLY A 409 -0.41 18.29 2.07
N PHE A 410 -1.71 18.55 1.95
CA PHE A 410 -2.38 19.74 2.49
C PHE A 410 -3.28 19.40 3.67
N LEU A 411 -3.15 20.19 4.73
CA LEU A 411 -4.06 20.15 5.87
C LEU A 411 -5.52 20.34 5.44
N GLY A 412 -6.41 19.46 5.90
CA GLY A 412 -7.85 19.56 5.65
C GLY A 412 -8.30 19.09 4.27
N ILE A 413 -7.35 18.78 3.37
CA ILE A 413 -7.60 18.12 2.09
C ILE A 413 -7.10 16.67 2.16
N SER A 414 -5.78 16.52 2.34
CA SER A 414 -5.11 15.22 2.27
C SER A 414 -5.50 14.25 3.38
N ASP A 415 -5.94 14.78 4.51
CA ASP A 415 -6.32 14.07 5.72
C ASP A 415 -7.84 14.10 6.00
N SER A 416 -8.65 14.41 4.99
CA SER A 416 -10.10 14.48 5.09
C SER A 416 -10.81 13.64 4.02
N PHE A 417 -12.13 13.50 4.13
CA PHE A 417 -12.95 12.75 3.18
C PHE A 417 -12.82 13.26 1.73
N THR A 418 -12.41 14.53 1.55
CA THR A 418 -11.99 15.04 0.24
C THR A 418 -10.97 14.12 -0.43
N ALA A 419 -9.93 13.70 0.30
CA ALA A 419 -8.90 12.81 -0.24
C ALA A 419 -9.43 11.40 -0.58
N ALA A 420 -10.41 10.89 0.17
CA ALA A 420 -11.00 9.59 -0.12
C ALA A 420 -11.76 9.60 -1.45
N LEU A 421 -12.58 10.62 -1.67
CA LEU A 421 -13.33 10.78 -2.92
C LEU A 421 -12.41 11.10 -4.10
N TRP A 422 -11.48 12.05 -3.91
CA TRP A 422 -10.45 12.38 -4.89
C TRP A 422 -9.66 11.15 -5.33
N GLY A 423 -9.12 10.41 -4.37
CA GLY A 423 -8.27 9.26 -4.66
C GLY A 423 -8.99 8.14 -5.41
N LEU A 424 -10.28 7.95 -5.13
CA LEU A 424 -11.07 6.90 -5.77
C LEU A 424 -11.43 7.25 -7.22
N ASP A 425 -11.82 8.50 -7.50
CA ASP A 425 -12.05 8.98 -8.87
C ASP A 425 -10.73 8.98 -9.67
N TYR A 426 -9.64 9.47 -9.06
CA TYR A 426 -8.31 9.43 -9.67
C TYR A 426 -7.88 8.01 -10.03
N ALA A 427 -8.09 7.04 -9.14
CA ALA A 427 -7.76 5.64 -9.39
C ALA A 427 -8.58 5.03 -10.53
N LEU A 428 -9.90 5.29 -10.57
CA LEU A 428 -10.76 4.82 -11.64
C LEU A 428 -10.43 5.49 -12.98
N GLN A 429 -10.07 6.78 -12.97
CA GLN A 429 -9.64 7.50 -14.18
C GLN A 429 -8.29 6.99 -14.68
N LEU A 430 -7.32 6.67 -13.81
CA LEU A 430 -6.07 6.00 -14.18
C LEU A 430 -6.35 4.63 -14.82
N ALA A 431 -7.25 3.84 -14.22
CA ALA A 431 -7.64 2.54 -14.77
C ALA A 431 -8.29 2.69 -16.15
N HIS A 432 -9.24 3.62 -16.31
CA HIS A 432 -9.84 3.94 -17.60
C HIS A 432 -8.80 4.36 -18.64
N SER A 433 -7.78 5.09 -18.23
CA SER A 433 -6.69 5.61 -19.08
C SER A 433 -5.57 4.60 -19.36
N ASN A 434 -5.78 3.32 -19.04
CA ASN A 434 -4.86 2.21 -19.32
C ASN A 434 -3.56 2.20 -18.50
N PHE A 435 -3.53 2.84 -17.33
CA PHE A 435 -2.49 2.53 -16.35
C PHE A 435 -2.70 1.12 -15.80
N SER A 436 -1.63 0.45 -15.44
CA SER A 436 -1.68 -0.93 -14.91
C SER A 436 -1.74 -0.96 -13.38
N GLY A 437 -1.56 0.17 -12.72
CA GLY A 437 -1.62 0.34 -11.27
C GLY A 437 -1.14 1.70 -10.80
N ALA A 438 -1.46 2.03 -9.53
CA ALA A 438 -1.03 3.26 -8.89
C ALA A 438 -0.64 3.01 -7.42
N MET A 439 0.41 3.70 -6.94
CA MET A 439 0.98 3.53 -5.61
C MET A 439 0.83 4.81 -4.79
N PHE A 440 -0.08 4.81 -3.81
CA PHE A 440 -0.22 5.95 -2.90
C PHE A 440 0.96 6.04 -1.94
N HIS A 441 1.64 7.19 -1.96
CA HIS A 441 2.83 7.39 -1.14
C HIS A 441 2.52 7.49 0.35
N ILE A 442 3.41 6.89 1.15
CA ILE A 442 3.38 6.88 2.62
C ILE A 442 4.72 7.44 3.11
N GLY A 443 4.66 8.62 3.68
CA GLY A 443 5.77 9.23 4.39
C GLY A 443 5.77 8.89 5.88
N GLY A 444 6.54 9.64 6.66
CA GLY A 444 6.52 9.54 8.11
C GLY A 444 5.31 10.25 8.74
N GLN A 445 5.37 10.47 10.04
CA GLN A 445 4.27 11.07 10.80
C GLN A 445 4.08 12.57 10.54
N ASN A 446 5.01 13.20 9.83
CA ASN A 446 4.95 14.64 9.55
C ASN A 446 4.33 14.97 8.19
N VAL A 447 3.43 14.12 7.72
CA VAL A 447 2.68 14.30 6.48
C VAL A 447 1.18 14.15 6.74
N PHE A 448 0.34 14.79 5.92
CA PHE A 448 -1.11 14.75 6.02
C PHE A 448 -1.75 13.60 5.24
N TYR A 449 -1.10 13.13 4.20
CA TYR A 449 -1.69 12.27 3.16
C TYR A 449 -1.63 10.77 3.41
N ASN A 450 -1.07 10.29 4.54
CA ASN A 450 -0.89 8.85 4.71
C ASN A 450 -2.22 8.09 4.69
N PRO A 451 -2.34 7.01 3.90
CA PRO A 451 -3.47 6.08 4.01
C PRO A 451 -3.58 5.46 5.41
N PHE A 452 -2.47 5.28 6.08
CA PHE A 452 -2.38 4.85 7.48
C PHE A 452 -1.06 5.31 8.07
N THR A 453 -1.06 5.60 9.35
CA THR A 453 0.13 6.09 10.06
C THR A 453 0.38 5.25 11.29
N SER A 454 1.59 4.70 11.40
CA SER A 454 2.03 4.03 12.61
C SER A 454 2.16 5.03 13.76
N PRO A 455 1.94 4.60 15.02
CA PRO A 455 2.15 5.47 16.18
C PRO A 455 3.61 5.92 16.27
N PRO A 456 3.88 7.00 17.02
CA PRO A 456 5.25 7.38 17.34
C PRO A 456 5.99 6.20 17.98
N THR A 457 7.09 5.78 17.36
CA THR A 457 7.72 4.50 17.67
C THR A 457 8.75 4.60 18.75
N ASN A 458 9.30 5.78 18.95
CA ASN A 458 10.43 5.92 19.86
C ASN A 458 9.94 6.12 21.29
N GLN A 459 10.14 5.11 22.13
CA GLN A 459 10.00 5.20 23.59
C GLN A 459 8.62 5.63 24.11
N THR A 460 7.62 5.62 23.26
CA THR A 460 6.27 5.97 23.68
C THR A 460 5.44 4.73 23.93
N PRO A 461 4.65 4.70 25.01
CA PRO A 461 3.65 3.67 25.21
C PRO A 461 2.43 3.81 24.29
N PHE A 462 2.49 4.68 23.33
CA PHE A 462 1.47 5.05 22.39
C PHE A 462 1.52 4.12 21.19
N HIS A 463 0.56 3.21 21.03
CA HIS A 463 0.70 2.08 20.11
C HIS A 463 -0.51 1.85 19.19
N GLN A 464 -1.43 2.78 19.10
CA GLN A 464 -2.52 2.66 18.14
C GLN A 464 -2.21 3.37 16.82
N TRP A 465 -2.61 2.75 15.74
CA TRP A 465 -2.50 3.30 14.41
C TRP A 465 -3.65 4.25 14.10
N SER A 466 -3.40 5.24 13.26
CA SER A 466 -4.45 6.00 12.60
C SER A 466 -4.65 5.51 11.18
N VAL A 467 -5.89 5.56 10.71
CA VAL A 467 -6.27 5.21 9.35
C VAL A 467 -6.78 6.45 8.65
N GLY A 468 -6.09 6.83 7.58
CA GLY A 468 -6.41 8.00 6.78
C GLY A 468 -7.44 7.71 5.68
N PRO A 469 -7.99 8.77 5.06
CA PRO A 469 -9.06 8.66 4.07
C PRO A 469 -8.70 7.82 2.86
N LEU A 470 -7.46 7.89 2.37
CA LEU A 470 -6.98 7.14 1.20
C LEU A 470 -6.94 5.62 1.42
N TYR A 471 -6.97 5.14 2.65
CA TYR A 471 -7.13 3.72 2.90
C TYR A 471 -8.52 3.22 2.47
N TYR A 472 -9.56 4.03 2.71
CA TYR A 472 -10.92 3.73 2.23
C TYR A 472 -11.02 3.75 0.71
N THR A 473 -10.25 4.63 0.04
CA THR A 473 -10.05 4.57 -1.41
C THR A 473 -9.52 3.20 -1.86
N ALA A 474 -8.47 2.70 -1.19
CA ALA A 474 -7.87 1.42 -1.54
C ALA A 474 -8.85 0.24 -1.33
N LEU A 475 -9.67 0.27 -0.28
CA LEU A 475 -10.71 -0.74 -0.03
C LEU A 475 -11.79 -0.70 -1.10
N ALA A 476 -12.35 0.48 -1.39
CA ALA A 476 -13.41 0.64 -2.37
C ALA A 476 -12.92 0.27 -3.79
N MET A 477 -11.69 0.66 -4.15
CA MET A 477 -11.09 0.31 -5.44
C MET A 477 -10.81 -1.19 -5.56
N ALA A 478 -10.36 -1.85 -4.47
CA ALA A 478 -10.17 -3.30 -4.44
C ALA A 478 -11.48 -4.06 -4.73
N GLU A 479 -12.62 -3.57 -4.24
CA GLU A 479 -13.94 -4.14 -4.54
C GLU A 479 -14.45 -3.72 -5.93
N ALA A 480 -14.13 -2.51 -6.38
CA ALA A 480 -14.53 -2.07 -7.73
C ALA A 480 -13.84 -2.90 -8.81
N ILE A 481 -12.55 -3.18 -8.67
CA ILE A 481 -11.80 -4.01 -9.62
C ILE A 481 -12.05 -5.51 -9.36
N GLY A 482 -12.03 -5.96 -8.11
CA GLY A 482 -12.18 -7.38 -7.77
C GLY A 482 -11.00 -8.27 -8.15
N PRO A 483 -10.98 -9.53 -7.72
CA PRO A 483 -9.84 -10.44 -7.88
C PRO A 483 -9.77 -11.17 -9.23
N SER A 484 -10.72 -10.95 -10.16
CA SER A 484 -10.85 -11.73 -11.40
C SER A 484 -9.67 -11.56 -12.38
N ASN A 485 -8.92 -10.45 -12.28
CA ASN A 485 -7.87 -10.04 -13.23
C ASN A 485 -8.38 -9.82 -14.67
N ASN A 486 -9.69 -9.62 -14.85
CA ASN A 486 -10.34 -9.41 -16.14
C ASN A 486 -11.15 -8.11 -16.20
N THR A 487 -11.08 -7.31 -15.17
CA THR A 487 -11.88 -6.10 -15.01
C THR A 487 -11.38 -4.99 -15.91
N GLN A 488 -12.30 -4.32 -16.59
CA GLN A 488 -12.07 -3.16 -17.45
C GLN A 488 -12.94 -2.00 -16.98
N VAL A 489 -12.45 -0.79 -17.08
CA VAL A 489 -13.12 0.41 -16.58
C VAL A 489 -13.44 1.35 -17.74
N LEU A 490 -14.64 1.92 -17.70
CA LEU A 490 -15.10 2.92 -18.65
C LEU A 490 -15.61 4.16 -17.89
N ASN A 491 -15.01 5.32 -18.12
CA ASN A 491 -15.57 6.59 -17.73
C ASN A 491 -16.80 6.87 -18.65
N LEU A 492 -17.98 6.93 -18.07
CA LEU A 492 -19.23 6.97 -18.84
C LEU A 492 -19.52 8.38 -19.37
N PRO A 493 -19.69 8.56 -20.69
CA PRO A 493 -20.03 9.83 -21.29
C PRO A 493 -21.53 10.15 -21.09
N ILE A 494 -21.91 10.58 -19.90
CA ILE A 494 -23.31 10.85 -19.55
C ILE A 494 -23.65 12.30 -19.91
N ASN A 495 -24.73 12.50 -20.68
CA ASN A 495 -25.24 13.81 -21.01
C ASN A 495 -25.73 14.54 -19.74
N ASN A 496 -25.37 15.82 -19.60
CA ASN A 496 -25.70 16.66 -18.46
C ASN A 496 -25.15 16.19 -17.10
N ILE A 497 -24.12 15.32 -17.08
CA ILE A 497 -23.40 15.02 -15.86
C ILE A 497 -22.62 16.26 -15.42
N SER A 498 -22.55 16.47 -14.12
CA SER A 498 -21.69 17.49 -13.53
C SER A 498 -20.30 16.92 -13.24
N ASP A 499 -19.27 17.75 -13.30
CA ASP A 499 -17.92 17.42 -12.80
C ASP A 499 -17.92 16.96 -11.33
N SER A 500 -18.98 17.29 -10.59
CA SER A 500 -19.15 16.87 -9.21
C SER A 500 -19.79 15.48 -9.05
N THR A 501 -20.20 14.83 -10.15
CA THR A 501 -20.93 13.55 -10.09
C THR A 501 -20.45 12.56 -11.16
N PRO A 502 -19.13 12.26 -11.27
CA PRO A 502 -18.64 11.31 -12.27
C PRO A 502 -19.16 9.89 -12.02
N ILE A 503 -19.26 9.11 -13.10
CA ILE A 503 -19.78 7.73 -13.07
C ILE A 503 -18.94 6.84 -13.98
N TYR A 504 -18.58 5.67 -13.47
CA TYR A 504 -17.84 4.66 -14.24
C TYR A 504 -18.62 3.36 -14.35
N GLY A 505 -18.58 2.77 -15.53
CA GLY A 505 -18.99 1.39 -15.77
C GLY A 505 -17.79 0.46 -15.59
N ILE A 506 -18.00 -0.63 -14.89
CA ILE A 506 -16.98 -1.65 -14.61
C ILE A 506 -17.42 -2.96 -15.26
N TYR A 507 -16.58 -3.50 -16.12
CA TYR A 507 -16.90 -4.59 -17.02
C TYR A 507 -15.96 -5.79 -16.82
N GLU A 508 -16.51 -6.97 -17.00
CA GLU A 508 -15.74 -8.21 -17.10
C GLU A 508 -16.16 -8.99 -18.35
N ASN A 509 -15.21 -9.25 -19.24
CA ASN A 509 -15.46 -9.93 -20.49
C ASN A 509 -16.60 -9.32 -21.35
N GLY A 510 -16.71 -7.98 -21.34
CA GLY A 510 -17.72 -7.23 -22.09
C GLY A 510 -19.07 -7.09 -21.40
N THR A 511 -19.26 -7.71 -20.23
CA THR A 511 -20.48 -7.61 -19.41
C THR A 511 -20.29 -6.58 -18.31
N PRO A 512 -21.19 -5.60 -18.13
CA PRO A 512 -21.12 -4.69 -16.99
C PRO A 512 -21.45 -5.45 -15.70
N VAL A 513 -20.52 -5.40 -14.75
CA VAL A 513 -20.65 -6.13 -13.47
C VAL A 513 -20.84 -5.19 -12.28
N ARG A 514 -20.31 -3.96 -12.36
CA ARG A 514 -20.41 -2.94 -11.30
C ARG A 514 -20.57 -1.55 -11.89
N VAL A 515 -21.11 -0.62 -11.12
CA VAL A 515 -21.16 0.82 -11.44
C VAL A 515 -20.64 1.60 -10.25
N ALA A 516 -19.70 2.49 -10.50
CA ALA A 516 -19.12 3.39 -9.50
C ALA A 516 -19.70 4.80 -9.70
N ILE A 517 -20.35 5.36 -8.69
CA ILE A 517 -21.10 6.62 -8.78
C ILE A 517 -20.64 7.56 -7.66
N PHE A 518 -20.21 8.76 -8.04
CA PHE A 518 -19.74 9.78 -7.10
C PHE A 518 -20.74 10.90 -6.91
N ASN A 519 -20.69 11.52 -5.75
CA ASN A 519 -21.33 12.79 -5.45
C ASN A 519 -20.38 13.63 -4.57
N TYR A 520 -19.75 14.63 -5.17
CA TYR A 520 -18.78 15.51 -4.50
C TYR A 520 -19.45 16.68 -3.76
N VAL A 521 -20.75 16.87 -3.96
CA VAL A 521 -21.45 18.01 -3.36
C VAL A 521 -21.49 17.86 -1.84
N ASP A 522 -20.99 18.85 -1.13
CA ASP A 522 -20.97 18.83 0.34
C ASP A 522 -22.28 19.39 0.92
N ASP A 523 -23.33 18.54 0.91
CA ASP A 523 -24.67 18.92 1.38
C ASP A 523 -25.25 17.91 2.36
N PRO A 524 -25.01 18.05 3.66
CA PRO A 524 -25.54 17.14 4.67
C PRO A 524 -27.06 17.27 4.91
N THR A 525 -27.73 18.20 4.21
CA THR A 525 -29.21 18.31 4.27
C THR A 525 -29.93 17.24 3.46
N GLY A 526 -29.20 16.58 2.53
CA GLY A 526 -29.73 15.59 1.62
C GLY A 526 -30.45 16.16 0.40
N ALA A 527 -30.55 17.51 0.27
CA ALA A 527 -31.24 18.14 -0.88
C ALA A 527 -30.53 17.90 -2.22
N ASN A 528 -29.21 17.64 -2.19
CA ASN A 528 -28.40 17.33 -3.35
C ASN A 528 -28.05 15.83 -3.46
N THR A 529 -28.83 14.93 -2.84
CA THR A 529 -28.73 13.49 -3.08
C THR A 529 -28.91 13.20 -4.57
N LEU A 530 -27.96 12.48 -5.17
CA LEU A 530 -28.00 12.11 -6.59
C LEU A 530 -28.82 10.84 -6.79
N ASN A 531 -29.78 10.87 -7.73
CA ASN A 531 -30.55 9.71 -8.19
C ASN A 531 -29.97 9.26 -9.54
N ALA A 532 -29.19 8.19 -9.55
CA ALA A 532 -28.64 7.60 -10.76
C ALA A 532 -29.58 6.49 -11.26
N VAL A 533 -30.23 6.70 -12.39
CA VAL A 533 -31.15 5.74 -13.02
C VAL A 533 -30.36 4.86 -13.98
N ILE A 534 -30.00 3.67 -13.54
CA ILE A 534 -29.20 2.71 -14.30
C ILE A 534 -30.11 1.90 -15.22
N SER A 535 -29.70 1.71 -16.47
CA SER A 535 -30.29 0.79 -17.45
C SER A 535 -29.18 0.09 -18.24
N ILE A 536 -29.47 -1.11 -18.76
CA ILE A 536 -28.50 -1.90 -19.56
C ILE A 536 -29.17 -2.27 -20.89
N SER A 537 -28.51 -1.95 -22.00
CA SER A 537 -28.91 -2.43 -23.33
C SER A 537 -28.45 -3.88 -23.54
N GLY A 538 -29.23 -4.65 -24.30
CA GLY A 538 -28.87 -6.03 -24.69
C GLY A 538 -29.11 -7.08 -23.63
N THR A 539 -29.53 -6.68 -22.39
CA THR A 539 -29.93 -7.61 -21.33
C THR A 539 -30.95 -6.96 -20.39
N THR A 540 -31.48 -7.73 -19.46
CA THR A 540 -32.35 -7.24 -18.41
C THR A 540 -31.62 -7.11 -17.10
N LEU A 541 -31.90 -6.01 -16.38
CA LEU A 541 -31.45 -5.86 -14.99
C LEU A 541 -32.06 -6.93 -14.09
N PRO A 542 -31.36 -7.35 -13.03
CA PRO A 542 -31.97 -8.21 -12.00
C PRO A 542 -33.10 -7.47 -11.27
N SER A 543 -33.91 -8.18 -10.53
CA SER A 543 -35.01 -7.61 -9.72
C SER A 543 -34.47 -6.70 -8.58
N SER A 544 -33.23 -6.90 -8.17
CA SER A 544 -32.57 -6.09 -7.18
C SER A 544 -31.05 -6.08 -7.43
N VAL A 545 -30.39 -5.05 -6.92
CA VAL A 545 -28.94 -4.90 -6.94
C VAL A 545 -28.44 -4.63 -5.53
N SER A 546 -27.20 -5.01 -5.25
CA SER A 546 -26.51 -4.69 -4.00
C SER A 546 -25.71 -3.42 -4.15
N VAL A 547 -25.65 -2.60 -3.09
CA VAL A 547 -24.93 -1.32 -3.08
C VAL A 547 -24.12 -1.18 -1.79
N LYS A 548 -22.85 -0.83 -1.93
CA LYS A 548 -21.97 -0.41 -0.83
C LYS A 548 -21.65 1.06 -0.96
N TYR A 549 -21.62 1.75 0.18
CA TYR A 549 -21.40 3.19 0.22
C TYR A 549 -20.08 3.54 0.92
N LEU A 550 -19.37 4.51 0.37
CA LEU A 550 -18.30 5.23 1.06
C LEU A 550 -18.87 6.55 1.53
N GLU A 551 -18.91 6.76 2.85
CA GLU A 551 -19.67 7.84 3.46
C GLU A 551 -18.91 8.59 4.54
N ALA A 552 -19.16 9.88 4.62
CA ALA A 552 -18.87 10.78 5.73
C ALA A 552 -19.88 11.91 5.73
N ALA A 553 -20.08 12.60 6.87
CA ALA A 553 -21.08 13.67 6.97
C ALA A 553 -20.72 14.91 6.13
N THR A 554 -19.43 15.18 5.88
CA THR A 554 -18.93 16.30 5.07
C THR A 554 -17.60 15.92 4.42
N VAL A 555 -17.23 16.60 3.33
CA VAL A 555 -15.93 16.38 2.66
C VAL A 555 -14.72 16.74 3.53
N ILE A 556 -14.88 17.64 4.50
CA ILE A 556 -13.80 18.07 5.42
C ILE A 556 -13.64 17.16 6.63
N GLN A 557 -14.45 16.11 6.75
CA GLN A 557 -14.40 15.17 7.87
C GLN A 557 -13.14 14.31 7.82
N LYS A 558 -12.43 14.19 8.95
CA LYS A 558 -11.17 13.46 9.05
C LYS A 558 -11.30 12.04 9.59
N GLY A 559 -12.29 11.81 10.42
CA GLY A 559 -12.59 10.51 11.04
C GLY A 559 -14.04 10.11 10.83
N ASN A 560 -14.44 8.95 11.37
CA ASN A 560 -15.77 8.38 11.17
C ASN A 560 -16.15 8.23 9.67
N ILE A 561 -15.18 7.97 8.84
CA ILE A 561 -15.40 7.56 7.45
C ILE A 561 -15.76 6.08 7.49
N THR A 562 -16.75 5.69 6.68
CA THR A 562 -17.18 4.29 6.60
C THR A 562 -17.19 3.77 5.17
N TRP A 563 -16.78 2.52 5.00
CA TRP A 563 -17.01 1.73 3.80
C TRP A 563 -18.00 0.61 4.14
N ALA A 564 -19.16 0.60 3.47
CA ALA A 564 -20.25 -0.32 3.77
C ALA A 564 -20.59 -0.36 5.28
N GLY A 565 -20.72 0.80 5.94
CA GLY A 565 -20.99 0.93 7.36
C GLY A 565 -19.85 0.60 8.31
N GLN A 566 -18.74 0.03 7.82
CA GLN A 566 -17.58 -0.33 8.63
C GLN A 566 -16.54 0.78 8.65
N THR A 567 -15.92 1.02 9.82
CA THR A 567 -14.70 1.81 9.95
C THR A 567 -13.50 0.88 10.21
N PHE A 568 -12.33 1.28 9.71
CA PHE A 568 -11.06 0.56 9.92
C PHE A 568 -10.16 1.26 10.92
N GLY A 569 -10.68 2.23 11.58
CA GLY A 569 -10.06 3.08 12.57
C GLY A 569 -10.18 4.55 12.22
N ASP A 570 -9.91 5.33 13.23
CA ASP A 570 -9.83 6.79 13.19
C ASP A 570 -8.48 7.19 13.77
N ILE A 571 -8.33 8.42 14.18
CA ILE A 571 -7.13 8.85 14.89
C ILE A 571 -7.00 8.00 16.16
N PHE A 572 -5.95 7.18 16.22
CA PHE A 572 -5.57 6.34 17.37
C PHE A 572 -6.52 5.19 17.75
N GLU A 573 -7.37 4.74 16.90
CA GLU A 573 -8.38 3.75 17.29
C GLU A 573 -8.10 2.33 16.80
N SER A 574 -7.21 2.14 15.82
CA SER A 574 -7.23 0.93 15.05
C SER A 574 -6.03 0.01 15.26
N ASP A 575 -6.32 -1.27 15.17
CA ASP A 575 -5.35 -2.31 14.83
C ASP A 575 -5.53 -2.80 13.38
N GLY A 576 -6.28 -2.06 12.54
CA GLY A 576 -6.54 -2.36 11.14
C GLY A 576 -7.68 -3.34 10.89
N ARG A 577 -8.31 -3.91 11.91
CA ARG A 577 -9.50 -4.76 11.73
C ARG A 577 -10.75 -3.90 11.51
N PRO A 578 -11.72 -4.39 10.69
CA PRO A 578 -12.99 -3.68 10.52
C PRO A 578 -13.77 -3.61 11.83
N MET A 579 -14.42 -2.48 12.08
CA MET A 579 -15.29 -2.23 13.21
C MET A 579 -16.70 -1.86 12.71
N GLY A 580 -17.71 -2.44 13.31
CA GLY A 580 -19.10 -2.34 12.88
C GLY A 580 -19.50 -3.50 11.96
N ASP A 581 -20.81 -3.65 11.79
CA ASP A 581 -21.38 -4.63 10.87
C ASP A 581 -21.27 -4.12 9.42
N GLU A 582 -21.03 -5.01 8.48
CA GLU A 582 -21.04 -4.67 7.07
C GLU A 582 -22.47 -4.37 6.63
N ASP A 583 -22.71 -3.20 6.06
CA ASP A 583 -24.00 -2.71 5.61
C ASP A 583 -24.08 -2.69 4.08
N VAL A 584 -24.57 -3.77 3.50
CA VAL A 584 -24.84 -3.88 2.06
C VAL A 584 -26.31 -3.60 1.82
N LYS A 585 -26.62 -2.53 1.08
CA LYS A 585 -28.01 -2.15 0.77
C LYS A 585 -28.53 -2.92 -0.43
N THR A 586 -29.71 -3.53 -0.30
CA THR A 586 -30.43 -4.10 -1.43
C THR A 586 -31.41 -3.07 -2.01
N VAL A 587 -31.23 -2.70 -3.27
CA VAL A 587 -32.10 -1.76 -3.99
C VAL A 587 -32.95 -2.53 -4.98
N GLN A 588 -34.30 -2.38 -4.90
CA GLN A 588 -35.24 -2.99 -5.83
C GLN A 588 -35.25 -2.25 -7.16
N CYS A 589 -35.17 -2.97 -8.27
CA CYS A 589 -35.22 -2.42 -9.61
C CYS A 589 -36.65 -2.51 -10.19
N ASP A 590 -36.96 -1.55 -11.06
CA ASP A 590 -38.19 -1.61 -11.86
C ASP A 590 -37.96 -2.54 -13.06
N THR A 591 -38.42 -3.79 -12.94
CA THR A 591 -38.25 -4.81 -13.98
C THR A 591 -39.15 -4.53 -15.21
N THR A 592 -40.19 -3.68 -15.09
CA THR A 592 -41.02 -3.27 -16.21
C THR A 592 -40.35 -2.23 -17.07
N ALA A 593 -39.76 -1.21 -16.42
CA ALA A 593 -38.99 -0.16 -17.08
C ALA A 593 -37.52 -0.61 -17.42
N ASN A 594 -37.07 -1.74 -16.88
CA ASN A 594 -35.69 -2.23 -16.93
C ASN A 594 -34.71 -1.18 -16.41
N THR A 595 -35.01 -0.57 -15.24
CA THR A 595 -34.21 0.46 -14.62
C THR A 595 -34.00 0.19 -13.13
N CYS A 596 -32.86 0.65 -12.60
CA CYS A 596 -32.58 0.63 -11.18
C CYS A 596 -32.12 2.02 -10.72
N THR A 597 -32.82 2.62 -9.76
CA THR A 597 -32.50 3.96 -9.27
C THR A 597 -31.68 3.89 -8.00
N ILE A 598 -30.47 4.37 -8.05
CA ILE A 598 -29.52 4.38 -6.93
C ILE A 598 -29.45 5.80 -6.37
N GLN A 599 -29.63 5.93 -5.06
CA GLN A 599 -29.47 7.20 -4.35
C GLN A 599 -28.07 7.29 -3.78
N VAL A 600 -27.32 8.32 -4.18
CA VAL A 600 -25.96 8.57 -3.69
C VAL A 600 -25.97 9.81 -2.80
N PRO A 601 -25.63 9.71 -1.52
CA PRO A 601 -25.63 10.86 -0.59
C PRO A 601 -24.63 11.93 -1.03
N ALA A 602 -24.82 13.14 -0.51
CA ALA A 602 -24.02 14.33 -0.79
C ALA A 602 -23.34 14.83 0.51
N PRO A 603 -22.01 14.61 0.72
CA PRO A 603 -21.09 13.90 -0.17
C PRO A 603 -21.17 12.38 -0.03
N GLY A 604 -20.69 11.65 -1.05
CA GLY A 604 -20.60 10.20 -0.95
C GLY A 604 -20.20 9.51 -2.26
N PHE A 605 -20.05 8.19 -2.16
CA PHE A 605 -19.78 7.31 -3.29
C PHE A 605 -20.59 6.03 -3.12
N ALA A 606 -21.11 5.49 -4.23
CA ALA A 606 -21.79 4.21 -4.28
C ALA A 606 -21.11 3.26 -5.27
N LEU A 607 -20.82 2.05 -4.82
CA LEU A 607 -20.46 0.92 -5.69
C LEU A 607 -21.65 -0.02 -5.79
N VAL A 608 -22.23 -0.10 -7.00
CA VAL A 608 -23.38 -0.93 -7.31
C VAL A 608 -22.93 -2.24 -7.91
N PHE A 609 -23.35 -3.36 -7.35
CA PHE A 609 -23.11 -4.70 -7.88
C PHE A 609 -24.33 -5.14 -8.68
N LEU A 610 -24.14 -5.35 -9.97
CA LEU A 610 -25.23 -5.66 -10.91
C LEU A 610 -25.66 -7.14 -10.86
N SER A 611 -25.02 -7.95 -10.04
CA SER A 611 -25.40 -9.35 -9.77
C SER A 611 -24.83 -9.82 -8.43
N ASP A 612 -25.44 -10.85 -7.85
CA ASP A 612 -24.95 -11.51 -6.63
C ASP A 612 -23.56 -12.11 -6.84
N ALA A 613 -23.23 -12.55 -8.05
CA ALA A 613 -21.91 -13.08 -8.38
C ALA A 613 -20.84 -12.01 -8.28
N ALA A 614 -21.12 -10.80 -8.80
CA ALA A 614 -20.20 -9.66 -8.75
C ALA A 614 -19.94 -9.17 -7.31
N GLU A 615 -20.94 -9.25 -6.43
CA GLU A 615 -20.77 -8.94 -5.00
C GLU A 615 -19.96 -10.04 -4.30
N THR A 616 -20.35 -11.31 -4.48
CA THR A 616 -19.71 -12.46 -3.81
C THR A 616 -18.24 -12.60 -4.18
N GLU A 617 -17.88 -12.28 -5.42
CA GLU A 617 -16.49 -12.30 -5.88
C GLU A 617 -15.59 -11.41 -5.03
N THR A 618 -16.05 -10.23 -4.65
CA THR A 618 -15.29 -9.25 -3.85
C THR A 618 -15.45 -9.44 -2.35
N ALA A 619 -16.46 -10.19 -1.91
CA ALA A 619 -16.60 -10.57 -0.50
C ALA A 619 -15.46 -11.46 -0.01
N GLY A 620 -14.78 -12.14 -0.95
CA GLY A 620 -13.55 -12.88 -0.72
C GLY A 620 -13.70 -14.16 0.11
N ALA A 621 -12.60 -14.89 0.22
CA ALA A 621 -12.43 -15.91 1.27
C ALA A 621 -12.41 -15.22 2.64
N SER A 622 -12.66 -15.97 3.72
CA SER A 622 -12.67 -15.41 5.09
C SER A 622 -11.46 -14.52 5.35
N SER A 623 -11.72 -13.32 5.87
CA SER A 623 -10.68 -12.32 6.20
C SER A 623 -9.60 -12.93 7.08
N VAL A 624 -8.35 -12.81 6.66
CA VAL A 624 -7.20 -13.13 7.52
C VAL A 624 -7.01 -11.96 8.48
N THR A 625 -7.33 -12.15 9.74
CA THR A 625 -7.16 -11.13 10.78
C THR A 625 -6.22 -11.62 11.87
N PHE A 626 -5.44 -10.71 12.40
CA PHE A 626 -4.48 -10.95 13.46
C PHE A 626 -4.93 -10.17 14.71
N PRO A 627 -5.28 -10.86 15.80
CA PRO A 627 -5.74 -10.19 16.99
C PRO A 627 -4.59 -9.46 17.71
N THR A 628 -4.92 -8.31 18.25
CA THR A 628 -4.06 -7.60 19.19
C THR A 628 -4.68 -7.62 20.58
N THR A 629 -3.84 -7.59 21.61
CA THR A 629 -4.31 -7.48 23.00
C THR A 629 -4.20 -6.04 23.47
N ALA A 630 -5.28 -5.53 24.08
CA ALA A 630 -5.23 -4.26 24.78
C ALA A 630 -4.27 -4.36 25.99
N LEU A 631 -3.49 -3.31 26.22
CA LEU A 631 -2.62 -3.23 27.37
C LEU A 631 -3.42 -2.96 28.64
N THR A 632 -2.85 -3.42 29.74
CA THR A 632 -3.39 -3.17 31.08
C THR A 632 -3.18 -1.73 31.57
N LYS A 633 -2.30 -0.95 30.91
CA LYS A 633 -2.09 0.46 31.25
C LYS A 633 -3.28 1.30 30.80
N THR A 634 -3.81 2.10 31.69
CA THR A 634 -5.01 2.92 31.48
C THR A 634 -4.70 4.33 31.00
N ARG A 635 -3.45 4.77 31.02
CA ARG A 635 -3.04 6.07 30.48
C ARG A 635 -1.58 6.06 30.05
N ASN A 636 -1.27 6.89 29.06
CA ASN A 636 0.10 7.18 28.66
C ASN A 636 0.74 8.20 29.60
N THR A 637 1.86 7.85 30.20
CA THR A 637 2.65 8.73 31.07
C THR A 637 3.94 9.20 30.43
N ALA A 638 4.26 8.71 29.23
CA ALA A 638 5.43 9.13 28.49
C ALA A 638 5.09 10.31 27.57
N THR A 639 6.07 11.17 27.37
CA THR A 639 6.01 12.25 26.37
C THR A 639 6.83 11.83 25.16
N VAL A 640 6.27 12.04 23.97
CA VAL A 640 7.02 11.86 22.72
C VAL A 640 7.90 13.09 22.50
N ASN A 641 9.18 12.87 22.27
CA ASN A 641 10.09 13.96 21.90
C ASN A 641 9.71 14.49 20.50
N PRO A 642 9.32 15.77 20.37
CA PRO A 642 8.94 16.34 19.08
C PRO A 642 10.00 16.21 18.00
N SER A 643 11.29 16.21 18.38
CA SER A 643 12.39 16.03 17.41
C SER A 643 12.44 14.65 16.81
N VAL A 644 12.01 13.60 17.54
CA VAL A 644 11.89 12.24 17.01
C VAL A 644 10.83 12.17 15.94
N LEU A 645 9.70 12.85 16.15
CA LEU A 645 8.60 12.90 15.17
C LEU A 645 9.00 13.70 13.94
N ALA A 646 9.71 14.82 14.12
CA ALA A 646 10.15 15.65 13.02
C ALA A 646 11.15 14.96 12.09
N THR A 647 11.85 13.92 12.54
CA THR A 647 12.80 13.16 11.73
C THR A 647 12.22 11.92 11.09
N SER A 648 10.92 11.65 11.27
CA SER A 648 10.30 10.40 10.82
C SER A 648 10.38 10.19 9.30
N ASN A 649 10.42 11.25 8.50
CA ASN A 649 10.50 11.21 7.03
C ASN A 649 11.89 11.59 6.48
N GLY A 650 12.94 11.58 7.30
CA GLY A 650 14.28 11.89 6.85
C GLY A 650 14.76 13.31 7.13
N ASN A 651 13.88 14.24 7.45
CA ASN A 651 14.25 15.61 7.80
C ASN A 651 14.72 15.72 9.24
N ARG A 652 16.05 15.74 9.43
CA ARG A 652 16.81 16.18 10.60
C ARG A 652 16.56 15.58 11.98
N MET A 653 17.57 15.08 12.57
CA MET A 653 18.35 15.56 13.71
C MET A 653 19.39 14.52 14.14
N ALA A 654 20.61 14.95 14.27
CA ALA A 654 21.79 14.12 14.42
C ALA A 654 21.87 13.30 15.71
N ASP A 655 21.12 13.64 16.75
CA ASP A 655 21.40 13.11 18.08
C ASP A 655 20.42 12.04 18.61
N TYR A 656 19.37 11.76 17.87
CA TYR A 656 18.31 10.90 18.40
C TYR A 656 18.02 9.74 17.50
N GLY A 657 18.84 8.91 17.17
CA GLY A 657 18.49 7.71 16.46
C GLY A 657 17.30 7.83 15.52
N LEU A 658 17.00 6.87 14.80
CA LEU A 658 15.95 6.90 13.79
C LEU A 658 14.59 7.03 14.41
N ALA A 659 13.80 7.94 13.86
CA ALA A 659 12.38 7.80 13.99
C ALA A 659 12.01 6.37 13.57
N GLY A 660 11.24 5.70 14.42
CA GLY A 660 10.86 4.33 14.16
C GLY A 660 11.78 3.25 14.73
N THR A 661 12.98 3.58 15.18
CA THR A 661 13.70 2.65 16.02
C THR A 661 13.20 2.79 17.45
N SER A 662 12.56 1.76 17.95
CA SER A 662 12.42 1.63 19.40
C SER A 662 13.81 1.31 19.95
N GLU A 663 14.22 2.04 20.97
CA GLU A 663 15.26 1.49 21.82
C GLU A 663 14.84 0.10 22.27
N PRO A 664 15.79 -0.84 22.38
CA PRO A 664 15.50 -2.09 23.08
C PRO A 664 14.91 -1.66 24.43
N PRO A 665 13.88 -2.35 24.94
CA PRO A 665 13.34 -2.01 26.24
C PRO A 665 14.53 -1.95 27.19
N SER A 666 14.82 -0.76 27.69
CA SER A 666 15.80 -0.56 28.71
C SER A 666 15.39 -1.46 29.86
N ALA A 667 16.11 -2.55 29.99
CA ALA A 667 15.96 -3.53 31.07
C ALA A 667 14.51 -3.96 31.35
N ALA A 668 13.94 -4.79 30.49
CA ALA A 668 13.37 -5.97 31.12
C ALA A 668 14.51 -6.56 31.98
N PRO A 669 14.39 -6.66 33.30
CA PRO A 669 15.42 -7.28 34.10
C PRO A 669 15.71 -8.60 33.44
N ARG A 670 16.99 -8.87 33.18
CA ARG A 670 17.43 -10.11 32.55
C ARG A 670 16.97 -11.28 33.46
N ALA A 671 15.75 -11.70 33.30
CA ALA A 671 15.16 -12.85 33.97
C ALA A 671 15.98 -14.12 33.67
N PHE A 672 16.82 -14.05 32.64
CA PHE A 672 17.70 -15.13 32.25
C PHE A 672 18.94 -15.26 33.14
N GLU A 673 19.52 -14.18 33.68
CA GLU A 673 20.64 -14.28 34.62
C GLU A 673 20.20 -14.71 36.00
N ALA A 674 19.00 -14.32 36.43
CA ALA A 674 18.46 -14.81 37.71
C ALA A 674 18.13 -16.29 37.68
N SER A 675 17.68 -16.84 36.57
CA SER A 675 17.36 -18.25 36.40
C SER A 675 18.61 -19.14 36.41
N VAL A 676 19.71 -18.69 35.81
CA VAL A 676 20.97 -19.41 35.79
C VAL A 676 21.65 -19.39 37.17
N VAL A 677 21.58 -18.27 37.88
CA VAL A 677 22.14 -18.16 39.25
C VAL A 677 21.31 -18.98 40.23
N VAL A 678 19.99 -18.98 40.13
CA VAL A 678 19.12 -19.84 40.98
C VAL A 678 19.32 -21.33 40.64
N ALA A 679 19.53 -21.72 39.40
CA ALA A 679 19.83 -23.07 39.01
C ALA A 679 21.23 -23.55 39.50
N MET A 680 22.24 -22.65 39.45
CA MET A 680 23.58 -23.01 39.99
C MET A 680 23.62 -23.04 41.50
N VAL A 681 22.92 -22.18 42.20
CA VAL A 681 22.81 -22.22 43.66
C VAL A 681 22.00 -23.44 44.11
N GLY A 682 20.94 -23.81 43.36
CA GLY A 682 20.17 -25.03 43.64
C GLY A 682 20.96 -26.31 43.44
N THR A 683 21.81 -26.39 42.44
CA THR A 683 22.69 -27.58 42.20
C THR A 683 23.83 -27.67 43.18
N VAL A 684 24.40 -26.57 43.66
CA VAL A 684 25.44 -26.57 44.67
C VAL A 684 24.89 -26.93 46.05
N LEU A 685 23.71 -26.43 46.44
CA LEU A 685 23.04 -26.78 47.70
C LEU A 685 22.47 -28.22 47.68
N GLY A 686 21.94 -28.69 46.55
CA GLY A 686 21.50 -30.08 46.38
C GLY A 686 22.65 -31.09 46.42
N GLY A 687 23.82 -30.70 45.89
CA GLY A 687 25.06 -31.54 45.98
C GLY A 687 25.64 -31.65 47.37
N LEU A 688 25.51 -30.63 48.21
CA LEU A 688 26.00 -30.66 49.60
C LEU A 688 25.09 -31.42 50.56
N LEU A 689 23.78 -31.51 50.27
CA LEU A 689 22.84 -32.33 51.06
C LEU A 689 22.85 -33.81 50.70
N ALA A 690 23.49 -34.23 49.61
CA ALA A 690 23.66 -35.64 49.25
C ALA A 690 24.93 -36.25 49.80
N PHE A 691 25.80 -35.49 50.51
CA PHE A 691 27.04 -35.94 51.19
C PHE A 691 27.03 -35.73 52.69
N LEU A 692 25.88 -35.35 53.27
CA LEU A 692 25.60 -35.41 54.71
C LEU A 692 24.50 -36.46 54.98
#